data_10542065c9058d8a7550acc1e823c1fd
#
_entry.id   10542065c9058d8a7550acc1e823c1fd
#
_cell.length_a   1.000
_cell.length_b   1.000
_cell.length_c   1.000
_cell.angle_alpha   90.00
_cell.angle_beta   90.00
_cell.angle_gamma   90.00
#
_symmetry.space_group_name_H-M   'P 1'
#
loop_
_entity.id
_entity.type
_entity.pdbx_description
1 polymer ?
#
loop_
_entity_poly.entity_id
_entity_poly.type
_entity_poly.pdbx_seq_one_letter_code
_entity_poly.pdbx_strand_id
1 'polypeptide(L)'
;TGLDGKARVKLPAAEFNGELRVMAVAWTDEAVGSTAKPMTVREAVVADLNLPRFLAPGDRPFATLELHNVEGAAGGYTAETRFSGGVVMTFKKLFQLALGQRVAERIAFDAPTRSGIGKVGFSVFGPGFSTSKDYPIQTRLGWSPITRTTIDLQKPGEAFTPSAQLLSGLAAGDVSLQVSYSPFRGFDPGPIAVSLSRYPYGCTEQVVSVGYPLLYAREMAADPKKRSSSAGLNDAVGRLLDRQTLDGAFGLWRVGDGEADAWLGAYATDFLWEAKLRGAPVPEAAMDRALSAMRQISRPDGWASVSYRLEYPEWWYRNPADSKKATERMRSRASAYALYILAKAGRGDLARLRWWHDVHMKDDDSPLARAQIGAGLALMGDKARARSSFKRAVASLGYRDEADWYQSQLRDLAAIIALAYEADQGDIARGLQGRLENAVRDPDALNTQEQARLLQAASFMLKAAGVMRIDATGATALTSAGGATRWSVGRLADAVFTNKGSGALWRTITVRGTTVDAPGAEGNGLSVDKRFFTMQGGAVNLSSLRQGDRVIVLVSGRSGQGRTVPLVVDDALPAGWEIETVLNPEDAKTGPFKFLGELSGADVQEARDDRYIAALDLAGSRPFAMAYVARAVTPGDFFLPAPEARDMYRPSVNARGSASRTTIAPGS
;
A
#
# COMPACT_ATOMS: atom_id res chain seq x y z
N THR A 1 14.23 -29.48 -31.28
CA THR A 1 14.32 -30.93 -31.57
C THR A 1 15.38 -31.17 -32.61
N GLY A 2 16.24 -32.19 -32.40
CA GLY A 2 17.22 -32.64 -33.42
C GLY A 2 16.51 -33.30 -34.61
N LEU A 3 17.28 -33.60 -35.67
CA LEU A 3 16.77 -34.31 -36.84
C LEU A 3 16.21 -35.72 -36.52
N ASP A 4 16.57 -36.26 -35.36
CA ASP A 4 16.08 -37.54 -34.82
C ASP A 4 14.74 -37.40 -34.02
N GLY A 5 14.13 -36.21 -34.02
CA GLY A 5 12.92 -35.93 -33.28
C GLY A 5 13.08 -35.84 -31.75
N LYS A 6 14.33 -35.88 -31.22
CA LYS A 6 14.59 -35.84 -29.78
C LYS A 6 15.00 -34.43 -29.33
N ALA A 7 14.49 -34.05 -28.16
CA ALA A 7 14.95 -32.87 -27.43
C ALA A 7 15.54 -33.29 -26.07
N ARG A 8 16.66 -32.68 -25.70
CA ARG A 8 17.26 -32.83 -24.37
C ARG A 8 17.20 -31.52 -23.64
N VAL A 9 16.59 -31.55 -22.46
CA VAL A 9 16.46 -30.39 -21.58
C VAL A 9 17.15 -30.71 -20.26
N LYS A 10 18.06 -29.84 -19.84
CA LYS A 10 18.69 -29.94 -18.53
C LYS A 10 17.83 -29.16 -17.52
N LEU A 11 17.28 -29.87 -16.56
CA LEU A 11 16.48 -29.26 -15.47
C LEU A 11 17.40 -29.03 -14.27
N PRO A 12 17.61 -27.79 -13.82
CA PRO A 12 18.30 -27.54 -12.58
C PRO A 12 17.34 -27.90 -11.42
N ALA A 13 17.65 -28.96 -10.70
CA ALA A 13 16.88 -29.43 -9.56
C ALA A 13 17.70 -29.37 -8.26
N ALA A 14 18.67 -28.42 -8.18
CA ALA A 14 19.46 -28.21 -6.97
C ALA A 14 18.55 -27.80 -5.80
N GLU A 15 18.83 -28.35 -4.62
CA GLU A 15 18.17 -28.03 -3.35
C GLU A 15 16.67 -28.44 -3.24
N PHE A 16 16.18 -29.26 -4.17
CA PHE A 16 14.81 -29.78 -4.14
C PHE A 16 14.81 -31.27 -3.73
N ASN A 17 14.00 -31.60 -2.72
CA ASN A 17 13.73 -32.98 -2.31
C ASN A 17 12.24 -33.24 -2.45
N GLY A 18 11.84 -34.06 -3.45
CA GLY A 18 10.45 -34.35 -3.70
C GLY A 18 10.20 -34.98 -5.07
N GLU A 19 8.95 -35.02 -5.49
CA GLU A 19 8.55 -35.48 -6.82
C GLU A 19 8.27 -34.29 -7.74
N LEU A 20 8.95 -34.25 -8.88
CA LEU A 20 8.70 -33.30 -9.96
C LEU A 20 7.79 -33.97 -11.01
N ARG A 21 6.79 -33.28 -11.46
CA ARG A 21 6.02 -33.67 -12.65
C ARG A 21 6.61 -32.98 -13.88
N VAL A 22 7.43 -33.71 -14.63
CA VAL A 22 7.96 -33.21 -15.89
C VAL A 22 6.88 -33.29 -16.95
N MET A 23 6.52 -32.16 -17.54
CA MET A 23 5.50 -32.10 -18.59
C MET A 23 6.17 -31.62 -19.89
N ALA A 24 5.81 -32.24 -21.00
CA ALA A 24 6.21 -31.84 -22.32
C ALA A 24 4.98 -31.64 -23.22
N VAL A 25 4.99 -30.55 -23.98
CA VAL A 25 3.99 -30.28 -25.01
C VAL A 25 4.74 -30.08 -26.32
N ALA A 26 4.30 -30.77 -27.36
CA ALA A 26 4.82 -30.58 -28.70
C ALA A 26 3.66 -30.27 -29.63
N TRP A 27 3.91 -29.43 -30.62
CA TRP A 27 2.90 -29.05 -31.62
C TRP A 27 3.50 -28.90 -33.00
N THR A 28 2.67 -29.08 -33.96
CA THR A 28 2.90 -28.75 -35.38
C THR A 28 1.73 -27.89 -35.83
N ASP A 29 1.74 -27.44 -37.07
CA ASP A 29 0.62 -26.65 -37.62
C ASP A 29 -0.72 -27.44 -37.65
N GLU A 30 -0.66 -28.79 -37.56
CA GLU A 30 -1.82 -29.65 -37.68
C GLU A 30 -2.16 -30.49 -36.43
N ALA A 31 -1.23 -30.58 -35.46
CA ALA A 31 -1.38 -31.44 -34.30
C ALA A 31 -0.70 -30.96 -33.05
N VAL A 32 -1.28 -31.30 -31.88
CA VAL A 32 -0.73 -31.06 -30.57
C VAL A 32 -0.68 -32.40 -29.79
N GLY A 33 0.45 -32.63 -29.12
CA GLY A 33 0.63 -33.75 -28.22
C GLY A 33 1.23 -33.31 -26.89
N SER A 34 0.80 -33.95 -25.80
CA SER A 34 1.38 -33.70 -24.47
C SER A 34 1.64 -35.01 -23.74
N THR A 35 2.64 -34.98 -22.87
CA THR A 35 2.94 -36.07 -21.96
C THR A 35 3.42 -35.52 -20.61
N ALA A 36 3.24 -36.30 -19.56
CA ALA A 36 3.74 -36.00 -18.24
C ALA A 36 4.35 -37.24 -17.60
N LYS A 37 5.50 -37.06 -16.91
CA LYS A 37 6.15 -38.14 -16.18
C LYS A 37 6.60 -37.65 -14.80
N PRO A 38 6.29 -38.38 -13.71
CA PRO A 38 6.85 -38.06 -12.40
C PRO A 38 8.34 -38.40 -12.39
N MET A 39 9.11 -37.59 -11.68
CA MET A 39 10.54 -37.77 -11.45
C MET A 39 10.85 -37.44 -10.01
N THR A 40 11.32 -38.42 -9.23
CA THR A 40 11.78 -38.18 -7.87
C THR A 40 13.19 -37.59 -7.90
N VAL A 41 13.35 -36.46 -7.19
CA VAL A 41 14.65 -35.81 -6.95
C VAL A 41 14.82 -35.75 -5.44
N ARG A 42 15.87 -36.35 -4.92
CA ARG A 42 16.16 -36.35 -3.49
C ARG A 42 17.66 -36.59 -3.21
N GLU A 43 18.09 -36.07 -2.09
CA GLU A 43 19.42 -36.36 -1.54
C GLU A 43 19.42 -37.74 -0.84
N ALA A 44 20.59 -38.35 -0.69
CA ALA A 44 20.73 -39.64 0.02
C ALA A 44 20.30 -39.53 1.49
N VAL A 45 20.54 -38.38 2.11
CA VAL A 45 19.97 -38.00 3.40
C VAL A 45 19.20 -36.68 3.19
N VAL A 46 17.89 -36.74 3.35
CA VAL A 46 17.04 -35.54 3.28
C VAL A 46 17.15 -34.81 4.62
N ALA A 47 17.54 -33.56 4.56
CA ALA A 47 17.65 -32.68 5.73
C ALA A 47 16.87 -31.38 5.46
N ASP A 48 15.90 -31.07 6.33
CA ASP A 48 15.08 -29.89 6.24
C ASP A 48 14.91 -29.22 7.61
N LEU A 49 14.84 -27.87 7.60
CA LEU A 49 14.61 -27.07 8.80
C LEU A 49 13.30 -26.29 8.64
N ASN A 50 12.30 -26.67 9.42
CA ASN A 50 11.02 -25.99 9.46
C ASN A 50 11.10 -24.79 10.40
N LEU A 51 10.83 -23.61 9.87
CA LEU A 51 10.88 -22.32 10.56
C LEU A 51 9.52 -21.61 10.44
N PRO A 52 9.18 -20.70 11.37
CA PRO A 52 8.07 -19.78 11.12
C PRO A 52 8.39 -18.90 9.89
N ARG A 53 7.36 -18.47 9.18
CA ARG A 53 7.54 -17.65 7.95
C ARG A 53 8.14 -16.27 8.21
N PHE A 54 7.92 -15.73 9.41
CA PHE A 54 8.47 -14.49 9.90
C PHE A 54 8.59 -14.55 11.44
N LEU A 55 9.07 -13.49 12.06
CA LEU A 55 9.18 -13.34 13.51
C LEU A 55 8.69 -11.97 13.93
N ALA A 56 8.25 -11.83 15.17
CA ALA A 56 8.14 -10.55 15.86
C ALA A 56 9.26 -10.42 16.90
N PRO A 57 9.69 -9.19 17.24
CA PRO A 57 10.67 -9.00 18.33
C PRO A 57 10.22 -9.62 19.64
N GLY A 58 11.11 -10.39 20.27
CA GLY A 58 10.81 -11.08 21.52
C GLY A 58 10.00 -12.37 21.37
N ASP A 59 9.78 -12.86 20.16
CA ASP A 59 9.27 -14.21 19.93
C ASP A 59 10.31 -15.26 20.33
N ARG A 60 9.81 -16.40 20.79
CA ARG A 60 10.62 -17.58 21.16
C ARG A 60 10.08 -18.83 20.48
N PRO A 61 10.29 -18.97 19.18
CA PRO A 61 9.83 -20.13 18.43
C PRO A 61 10.74 -21.34 18.63
N PHE A 62 10.22 -22.50 18.18
CA PHE A 62 11.02 -23.68 17.91
C PHE A 62 11.19 -23.84 16.39
N ALA A 63 12.42 -24.07 15.94
CA ALA A 63 12.69 -24.68 14.65
C ALA A 63 12.61 -26.21 14.78
N THR A 64 12.17 -26.91 13.74
CA THR A 64 12.21 -28.38 13.72
C THR A 64 13.15 -28.82 12.61
N LEU A 65 14.28 -29.42 12.99
CA LEU A 65 15.19 -30.05 12.07
C LEU A 65 14.76 -31.53 11.87
N GLU A 66 14.47 -31.86 10.64
CA GLU A 66 14.13 -33.23 10.23
C GLU A 66 15.26 -33.81 9.40
N LEU A 67 15.69 -35.04 9.79
CA LEU A 67 16.67 -35.80 9.04
C LEU A 67 16.05 -37.14 8.66
N HIS A 68 16.19 -37.55 7.41
CA HIS A 68 15.74 -38.84 6.90
C HIS A 68 16.86 -39.47 6.06
N ASN A 69 17.49 -40.52 6.58
CA ASN A 69 18.46 -41.30 5.83
C ASN A 69 17.73 -42.21 4.85
N VAL A 70 17.59 -41.80 3.60
CA VAL A 70 16.85 -42.52 2.56
C VAL A 70 17.73 -43.61 1.90
N GLU A 71 18.94 -43.23 1.52
CA GLU A 71 19.90 -44.05 0.76
C GLU A 71 21.37 -43.89 1.24
N GLY A 72 21.58 -43.05 2.24
CA GLY A 72 22.93 -42.81 2.82
C GLY A 72 23.45 -43.95 3.67
N ALA A 73 24.74 -43.99 3.84
CA ALA A 73 25.36 -44.99 4.72
C ALA A 73 24.86 -44.87 6.16
N ALA A 74 24.62 -46.00 6.84
CA ALA A 74 24.33 -45.99 8.26
C ALA A 74 25.53 -45.44 9.06
N GLY A 75 25.26 -44.58 10.04
CA GLY A 75 26.34 -44.01 10.87
C GLY A 75 25.98 -42.69 11.55
N GLY A 76 27.01 -42.01 12.02
CA GLY A 76 26.86 -40.74 12.73
C GLY A 76 26.74 -39.54 11.77
N TYR A 77 25.69 -38.78 11.93
CA TYR A 77 25.45 -37.52 11.20
C TYR A 77 25.41 -36.35 12.19
N THR A 78 26.34 -35.42 12.04
CA THR A 78 26.37 -34.21 12.87
C THR A 78 25.64 -33.11 12.21
N ALA A 79 24.64 -32.54 12.89
CA ALA A 79 23.93 -31.35 12.47
C ALA A 79 24.33 -30.15 13.33
N GLU A 80 24.56 -29.01 12.71
CA GLU A 80 24.85 -27.75 13.40
C GLU A 80 24.14 -26.57 12.71
N THR A 81 23.76 -25.56 13.52
CA THR A 81 23.08 -24.38 13.02
C THR A 81 24.03 -23.20 12.77
N ARG A 82 23.67 -22.36 11.86
CA ARG A 82 24.29 -21.06 11.55
C ARG A 82 23.22 -19.97 11.60
N PHE A 83 23.61 -18.78 12.01
CA PHE A 83 22.66 -17.66 12.08
C PHE A 83 23.35 -16.31 11.84
N SER A 84 22.57 -15.33 11.43
CA SER A 84 23.00 -13.95 11.27
C SER A 84 21.81 -12.99 11.37
N GLY A 85 22.07 -11.68 11.38
CA GLY A 85 21.01 -10.67 11.44
C GLY A 85 20.29 -10.57 12.78
N GLY A 86 20.97 -10.95 13.89
CA GLY A 86 20.43 -10.85 15.24
C GLY A 86 19.55 -12.01 15.70
N VAL A 87 19.29 -13.00 14.84
CA VAL A 87 18.72 -14.29 15.29
C VAL A 87 19.76 -15.01 16.15
N VAL A 88 19.35 -15.58 17.26
CA VAL A 88 20.24 -16.38 18.13
C VAL A 88 19.71 -17.81 18.19
N MET A 89 20.43 -18.71 17.54
CA MET A 89 20.15 -20.15 17.55
C MET A 89 21.45 -20.91 17.65
N THR A 90 21.67 -21.63 18.74
CA THR A 90 22.87 -22.46 18.93
C THR A 90 22.48 -23.91 19.07
N PHE A 91 22.91 -24.71 18.10
CA PHE A 91 22.64 -26.15 18.10
C PHE A 91 23.76 -26.91 17.43
N LYS A 92 24.21 -27.99 18.07
CA LYS A 92 25.10 -29.00 17.48
C LYS A 92 24.80 -30.35 18.11
N LYS A 93 24.45 -31.33 17.29
CA LYS A 93 24.11 -32.67 17.77
C LYS A 93 24.50 -33.75 16.78
N LEU A 94 24.98 -34.86 17.32
CA LEU A 94 25.28 -36.10 16.58
C LEU A 94 24.03 -37.01 16.62
N PHE A 95 23.55 -37.41 15.44
CA PHE A 95 22.50 -38.39 15.27
C PHE A 95 23.04 -39.69 14.70
N GLN A 96 22.68 -40.82 15.28
CA GLN A 96 22.93 -42.12 14.66
C GLN A 96 21.75 -42.46 13.77
N LEU A 97 22.00 -42.56 12.46
CA LEU A 97 20.94 -42.82 11.49
C LEU A 97 21.21 -44.14 10.75
N ALA A 98 20.33 -45.12 10.96
CA ALA A 98 20.25 -46.28 10.10
C ALA A 98 19.58 -45.95 8.75
N LEU A 99 19.73 -46.85 7.78
CA LEU A 99 19.03 -46.74 6.50
C LEU A 99 17.50 -46.71 6.72
N GLY A 100 16.80 -45.78 6.10
CA GLY A 100 15.37 -45.57 6.26
C GLY A 100 14.96 -44.82 7.53
N GLN A 101 15.86 -44.55 8.44
CA GLN A 101 15.52 -43.93 9.72
C GLN A 101 15.24 -42.43 9.56
N ARG A 102 14.19 -41.98 10.27
CA ARG A 102 13.83 -40.56 10.41
C ARG A 102 14.03 -40.11 11.85
N VAL A 103 14.51 -38.91 12.03
CA VAL A 103 14.57 -38.21 13.32
C VAL A 103 14.10 -36.79 13.14
N ALA A 104 13.42 -36.24 14.14
CA ALA A 104 13.05 -34.83 14.22
C ALA A 104 13.58 -34.27 15.53
N GLU A 105 14.20 -33.10 15.47
CA GLU A 105 14.73 -32.39 16.62
C GLU A 105 14.21 -31.00 16.70
N ARG A 106 13.73 -30.59 17.85
CA ARG A 106 13.22 -29.24 18.10
C ARG A 106 14.31 -28.39 18.72
N ILE A 107 14.53 -27.23 18.13
CA ILE A 107 15.58 -26.29 18.48
C ILE A 107 14.92 -24.98 18.86
N ALA A 108 15.00 -24.61 20.14
CA ALA A 108 14.52 -23.31 20.60
C ALA A 108 15.47 -22.21 20.09
N PHE A 109 14.93 -21.07 19.73
CA PHE A 109 15.71 -19.89 19.38
C PHE A 109 14.98 -18.59 19.73
N ASP A 110 15.73 -17.50 19.85
CA ASP A 110 15.20 -16.19 20.16
C ASP A 110 15.16 -15.32 18.90
N ALA A 111 14.03 -14.66 18.68
CA ALA A 111 13.92 -13.66 17.64
C ALA A 111 14.79 -12.43 17.95
N PRO A 112 15.29 -11.72 16.92
CA PRO A 112 15.95 -10.44 17.11
C PRO A 112 15.05 -9.44 17.85
N THR A 113 15.66 -8.59 18.66
CA THR A 113 14.95 -7.48 19.31
C THR A 113 14.63 -6.32 18.37
N ARG A 114 15.05 -6.42 17.10
CA ARG A 114 14.88 -5.39 16.06
C ARG A 114 14.27 -5.99 14.82
N SER A 115 13.51 -5.20 14.08
CA SER A 115 13.07 -5.56 12.74
C SER A 115 14.26 -5.68 11.78
N GLY A 116 14.14 -6.54 10.78
CA GLY A 116 15.17 -6.76 9.78
C GLY A 116 15.10 -8.13 9.13
N ILE A 117 16.07 -8.42 8.28
CA ILE A 117 16.23 -9.73 7.65
C ILE A 117 17.43 -10.43 8.26
N GLY A 118 17.16 -11.55 8.93
CA GLY A 118 18.17 -12.49 9.40
C GLY A 118 18.27 -13.69 8.48
N LYS A 119 19.23 -14.56 8.76
CA LYS A 119 19.36 -15.88 8.15
C LYS A 119 19.50 -16.94 9.24
N VAL A 120 18.80 -18.03 9.04
CA VAL A 120 18.94 -19.25 9.80
C VAL A 120 19.34 -20.35 8.83
N GLY A 121 20.45 -21.01 9.09
CA GLY A 121 20.91 -22.09 8.27
C GLY A 121 21.31 -23.29 9.12
N PHE A 122 21.50 -24.41 8.47
CA PHE A 122 22.06 -25.58 9.08
C PHE A 122 23.05 -26.30 8.14
N SER A 123 23.93 -27.08 8.72
CA SER A 123 24.79 -28.00 7.99
C SER A 123 24.65 -29.39 8.60
N VAL A 124 24.66 -30.41 7.78
CA VAL A 124 24.66 -31.80 8.18
C VAL A 124 25.82 -32.53 7.52
N PHE A 125 26.65 -33.20 8.30
CA PHE A 125 27.80 -33.96 7.80
C PHE A 125 27.71 -35.41 8.32
N GLY A 126 28.00 -36.36 7.45
CA GLY A 126 27.98 -37.77 7.79
C GLY A 126 28.81 -38.61 6.82
N PRO A 127 28.76 -39.95 6.90
CA PRO A 127 29.52 -40.80 6.01
C PRO A 127 29.16 -40.61 4.56
N GLY A 128 30.10 -39.99 3.79
CA GLY A 128 29.90 -39.73 2.37
C GLY A 128 28.84 -38.68 2.03
N PHE A 129 28.36 -37.90 3.01
CA PHE A 129 27.30 -36.90 2.81
C PHE A 129 27.63 -35.57 3.50
N SER A 130 27.33 -34.50 2.82
CA SER A 130 27.34 -33.14 3.38
C SER A 130 26.32 -32.28 2.68
N THR A 131 25.45 -31.60 3.44
CA THR A 131 24.51 -30.62 2.93
C THR A 131 24.52 -29.37 3.81
N SER A 132 24.13 -28.24 3.23
CA SER A 132 24.09 -26.96 3.92
C SER A 132 23.03 -26.10 3.25
N LYS A 133 22.05 -25.63 4.03
CA LYS A 133 20.96 -24.78 3.56
C LYS A 133 20.82 -23.54 4.43
N ASP A 134 20.49 -22.41 3.81
CA ASP A 134 20.25 -21.13 4.48
C ASP A 134 18.85 -20.61 4.13
N TYR A 135 18.10 -20.20 5.14
CA TYR A 135 16.76 -19.64 5.00
C TYR A 135 16.75 -18.19 5.46
N PRO A 136 16.33 -17.24 4.63
CA PRO A 136 16.07 -15.88 5.09
C PRO A 136 14.84 -15.89 6.01
N ILE A 137 14.91 -15.17 7.12
CA ILE A 137 13.79 -14.98 8.02
C ILE A 137 13.65 -13.50 8.34
N GLN A 138 12.45 -12.96 8.13
CA GLN A 138 12.16 -11.57 8.40
C GLN A 138 11.60 -11.39 9.80
N THR A 139 12.19 -10.49 10.59
CA THR A 139 11.59 -10.02 11.85
C THR A 139 10.80 -8.75 11.56
N ARG A 140 9.50 -8.77 11.88
CA ARG A 140 8.53 -7.69 11.64
C ARG A 140 7.95 -7.22 12.96
N LEU A 141 7.74 -5.92 13.09
CA LEU A 141 6.95 -5.38 14.19
C LEU A 141 5.47 -5.60 13.91
N GLY A 142 4.74 -6.05 14.90
CA GLY A 142 3.30 -6.35 14.80
C GLY A 142 2.41 -5.10 14.84
N TRP A 143 2.98 -3.90 14.72
CA TRP A 143 2.26 -2.62 14.65
C TRP A 143 2.91 -1.67 13.67
N SER A 144 2.11 -0.73 13.19
CA SER A 144 2.53 0.23 12.16
C SER A 144 3.58 1.20 12.71
N PRO A 145 4.62 1.56 11.90
CA PRO A 145 5.56 2.61 12.28
C PRO A 145 4.86 3.96 12.36
N ILE A 146 5.33 4.79 13.29
CA ILE A 146 4.89 6.18 13.41
C ILE A 146 5.84 7.11 12.64
N THR A 147 5.32 8.26 12.24
CA THR A 147 6.10 9.36 11.65
C THR A 147 5.97 10.59 12.55
N ARG A 148 7.09 11.22 12.87
CA ARG A 148 7.15 12.49 13.58
C ARG A 148 7.77 13.54 12.67
N THR A 149 7.11 14.69 12.53
CA THR A 149 7.57 15.79 11.67
C THR A 149 7.75 17.03 12.49
N THR A 150 8.91 17.69 12.33
CA THR A 150 9.22 18.99 12.92
C THR A 150 9.57 19.97 11.81
N ILE A 151 9.00 21.17 11.86
CA ILE A 151 9.16 22.19 10.82
C ILE A 151 9.66 23.49 11.46
N ASP A 152 10.83 23.94 11.05
CA ASP A 152 11.47 25.16 11.53
C ASP A 152 11.98 26.02 10.37
N LEU A 153 12.04 27.34 10.59
CA LEU A 153 12.65 28.28 9.65
C LEU A 153 14.14 28.36 9.91
N GLN A 154 14.96 28.19 8.86
CA GLN A 154 16.41 28.36 8.92
C GLN A 154 16.85 29.53 8.05
N LYS A 155 17.43 30.54 8.66
CA LYS A 155 17.88 31.76 7.97
C LYS A 155 19.17 31.51 7.17
N PRO A 156 19.49 32.40 6.22
CA PRO A 156 20.79 32.37 5.55
C PRO A 156 21.95 32.36 6.55
N GLY A 157 22.94 31.50 6.33
CA GLY A 157 24.10 31.30 7.17
C GLY A 157 23.92 30.45 8.42
N GLU A 158 22.70 30.17 8.84
CA GLU A 158 22.44 29.28 9.99
C GLU A 158 22.80 27.84 9.68
N ALA A 159 23.35 27.14 10.70
CA ALA A 159 23.65 25.72 10.66
C ALA A 159 22.72 24.95 11.61
N PHE A 160 22.38 23.71 11.24
CA PHE A 160 21.56 22.81 12.02
C PHE A 160 22.20 21.42 12.10
N THR A 161 22.18 20.81 13.29
CA THR A 161 22.58 19.42 13.56
C THR A 161 21.42 18.68 14.23
N PRO A 162 20.97 17.52 13.70
CA PRO A 162 19.90 16.73 14.31
C PRO A 162 20.30 16.18 15.69
N SER A 163 19.42 16.27 16.68
CA SER A 163 19.69 15.75 18.03
C SER A 163 19.18 14.32 18.20
N ALA A 164 19.79 13.55 19.11
CA ALA A 164 19.36 12.19 19.45
C ALA A 164 17.93 12.12 20.05
N GLN A 165 17.46 13.23 20.61
CA GLN A 165 16.10 13.31 21.16
C GLN A 165 15.00 13.10 20.12
N LEU A 166 15.29 13.38 18.85
CA LEU A 166 14.38 13.11 17.74
C LEU A 166 14.00 11.63 17.63
N LEU A 167 14.88 10.71 18.08
CA LEU A 167 14.70 9.26 18.01
C LEU A 167 14.12 8.65 19.30
N SER A 168 13.83 9.48 20.31
CA SER A 168 13.35 9.00 21.61
C SER A 168 12.08 8.14 21.49
N GLY A 169 12.07 6.96 22.16
CA GLY A 169 10.95 6.02 22.18
C GLY A 169 10.78 5.20 20.90
N LEU A 170 11.71 5.28 19.94
CA LEU A 170 11.69 4.47 18.72
C LEU A 170 12.65 3.29 18.84
N ALA A 171 12.25 2.14 18.26
CA ALA A 171 13.05 0.93 18.24
C ALA A 171 14.29 1.13 17.35
N ALA A 172 15.47 0.89 17.90
CA ALA A 172 16.72 1.01 17.14
C ALA A 172 16.76 -0.04 16.02
N GLY A 173 17.09 0.39 14.81
CA GLY A 173 17.21 -0.47 13.62
C GLY A 173 16.09 -0.30 12.60
N ASP A 174 14.95 0.26 12.99
CA ASP A 174 13.83 0.58 12.08
C ASP A 174 13.53 2.08 12.03
N VAL A 175 14.55 2.90 12.27
CA VAL A 175 14.41 4.35 12.27
C VAL A 175 15.05 4.94 11.03
N SER A 176 14.29 5.74 10.30
CA SER A 176 14.79 6.61 9.24
C SER A 176 14.63 8.07 9.65
N LEU A 177 15.67 8.84 9.48
CA LEU A 177 15.65 10.30 9.65
C LEU A 177 15.95 10.95 8.31
N GLN A 178 15.07 11.84 7.90
CA GLN A 178 15.23 12.65 6.71
C GLN A 178 15.17 14.13 7.08
N VAL A 179 16.02 14.91 6.47
CA VAL A 179 16.00 16.37 6.56
C VAL A 179 15.77 16.92 5.16
N SER A 180 14.81 17.81 5.02
CA SER A 180 14.54 18.48 3.76
C SER A 180 14.37 19.97 3.95
N TYR A 181 14.62 20.70 2.90
CA TYR A 181 14.47 22.14 2.84
C TYR A 181 13.55 22.55 1.71
N SER A 182 12.66 23.46 2.00
CA SER A 182 11.69 24.02 1.07
C SER A 182 11.59 25.54 1.26
N PRO A 183 11.31 26.32 0.20
CA PRO A 183 10.98 27.72 0.36
C PRO A 183 9.59 27.94 0.97
N PHE A 184 8.79 26.86 1.16
CA PHE A 184 7.41 26.90 1.64
C PHE A 184 7.25 26.18 2.98
N ARG A 185 6.50 26.80 3.90
CA ARG A 185 6.23 26.23 5.23
C ARG A 185 5.34 24.99 5.13
N GLY A 186 5.70 23.96 5.91
CA GLY A 186 4.86 22.75 6.04
C GLY A 186 4.76 21.91 4.78
N PHE A 187 5.55 22.25 3.77
CA PHE A 187 5.47 21.67 2.47
C PHE A 187 6.79 21.03 2.06
N ASP A 188 7.02 19.82 2.58
CA ASP A 188 8.08 18.95 2.10
C ASP A 188 7.44 17.77 1.33
N PRO A 189 7.64 17.71 0.03
CA PRO A 189 7.10 16.61 -0.78
C PRO A 189 7.70 15.25 -0.42
N GLY A 190 8.81 15.24 0.31
CA GLY A 190 9.54 14.05 0.61
C GLY A 190 8.89 13.03 1.52
N PRO A 191 8.62 13.41 2.74
CA PRO A 191 7.89 12.57 3.67
C PRO A 191 6.56 12.12 3.11
N ILE A 192 5.84 13.02 2.42
CA ILE A 192 4.56 12.72 1.77
C ILE A 192 4.75 11.62 0.72
N ALA A 193 5.76 11.73 -0.15
CA ALA A 193 6.05 10.71 -1.17
C ALA A 193 6.44 9.36 -0.55
N VAL A 194 7.22 9.36 0.54
CA VAL A 194 7.60 8.14 1.26
C VAL A 194 6.39 7.50 1.95
N SER A 195 5.57 8.29 2.62
CA SER A 195 4.34 7.81 3.25
C SER A 195 3.41 7.16 2.23
N LEU A 196 3.14 7.87 1.14
CA LEU A 196 2.25 7.40 0.08
C LEU A 196 2.78 6.15 -0.63
N SER A 197 4.10 6.05 -0.91
CA SER A 197 4.70 4.88 -1.55
C SER A 197 4.62 3.58 -0.74
N ARG A 198 4.35 3.67 0.55
CA ARG A 198 4.24 2.54 1.48
C ARG A 198 2.80 2.24 1.88
N TYR A 199 1.83 2.90 1.25
CA TYR A 199 0.42 2.67 1.53
C TYR A 199 0.05 1.22 1.13
N PRO A 200 -0.41 0.39 2.07
CA PRO A 200 -0.48 -1.06 1.87
C PRO A 200 -1.68 -1.52 1.03
N TYR A 201 -2.67 -0.66 0.87
CA TYR A 201 -3.92 -0.99 0.20
C TYR A 201 -3.86 -0.60 -1.28
N GLY A 202 -4.71 -1.19 -2.11
CA GLY A 202 -4.53 -1.09 -3.55
C GLY A 202 -5.82 -1.00 -4.36
N CYS A 203 -6.88 -0.28 -3.90
CA CYS A 203 -7.98 0.07 -4.78
C CYS A 203 -7.51 1.00 -5.92
N THR A 204 -8.30 1.20 -6.95
CA THR A 204 -7.92 2.03 -8.10
C THR A 204 -7.53 3.44 -7.69
N GLU A 205 -8.26 4.07 -6.74
CA GLU A 205 -7.89 5.38 -6.22
C GLU A 205 -6.47 5.37 -5.62
N GLN A 206 -6.19 4.39 -4.79
CA GLN A 206 -4.91 4.28 -4.08
C GLN A 206 -3.75 3.97 -5.04
N VAL A 207 -3.96 3.09 -6.01
CA VAL A 207 -2.97 2.83 -7.08
C VAL A 207 -2.61 4.09 -7.83
N VAL A 208 -3.61 4.90 -8.19
CA VAL A 208 -3.41 6.18 -8.86
C VAL A 208 -2.68 7.16 -7.93
N SER A 209 -3.15 7.32 -6.70
CA SER A 209 -2.56 8.26 -5.74
C SER A 209 -1.11 7.93 -5.39
N VAL A 210 -0.80 6.63 -5.21
CA VAL A 210 0.59 6.14 -5.03
C VAL A 210 1.43 6.35 -6.28
N GLY A 211 0.83 6.26 -7.46
CA GLY A 211 1.49 6.50 -8.74
C GLY A 211 1.85 7.96 -9.02
N TYR A 212 1.08 8.92 -8.49
CA TYR A 212 1.30 10.34 -8.74
C TYR A 212 2.71 10.85 -8.37
N PRO A 213 3.29 10.54 -7.21
CA PRO A 213 4.66 10.93 -6.90
C PRO A 213 5.68 10.45 -7.91
N LEU A 214 5.43 9.26 -8.51
CA LEU A 214 6.33 8.66 -9.48
C LEU A 214 6.32 9.40 -10.81
N LEU A 215 5.20 10.06 -11.16
CA LEU A 215 5.13 10.94 -12.33
C LEU A 215 6.07 12.14 -12.19
N TYR A 216 6.15 12.71 -10.98
CA TYR A 216 6.92 13.93 -10.72
C TYR A 216 8.32 13.67 -10.15
N ALA A 217 8.64 12.42 -9.78
CA ALA A 217 9.95 12.05 -9.23
C ALA A 217 11.12 12.43 -10.16
N ARG A 218 10.91 12.41 -11.47
CA ARG A 218 11.87 12.83 -12.48
C ARG A 218 12.14 14.34 -12.46
N GLU A 219 11.08 15.11 -12.27
CA GLU A 219 11.13 16.58 -12.24
C GLU A 219 11.66 17.06 -10.89
N MET A 220 11.54 16.21 -9.86
CA MET A 220 12.07 16.44 -8.52
C MET A 220 13.46 15.86 -8.29
N ALA A 221 14.06 15.08 -9.22
CA ALA A 221 15.37 14.48 -9.06
C ALA A 221 16.51 15.35 -9.64
N ALA A 222 17.57 15.56 -8.85
CA ALA A 222 18.76 16.33 -9.28
C ALA A 222 19.61 15.59 -10.33
N ASP A 223 19.48 14.28 -10.43
CA ASP A 223 20.25 13.46 -11.38
C ASP A 223 19.33 12.80 -12.38
N PRO A 224 19.30 13.31 -13.63
CA PRO A 224 18.51 12.70 -14.72
C PRO A 224 18.92 11.27 -15.07
N LYS A 225 20.11 10.81 -14.62
CA LYS A 225 20.66 9.47 -14.90
C LYS A 225 20.23 8.42 -13.87
N LYS A 226 19.77 8.81 -12.68
CA LYS A 226 19.21 7.86 -11.71
C LYS A 226 17.76 7.51 -12.06
N ARG A 227 17.60 6.53 -12.94
CA ARG A 227 16.31 5.89 -13.32
C ARG A 227 15.72 5.04 -12.17
N SER A 228 15.40 5.63 -11.04
CA SER A 228 14.97 4.83 -9.88
C SER A 228 13.47 4.69 -9.70
N SER A 229 12.63 4.86 -10.70
CA SER A 229 11.19 4.65 -10.49
C SER A 229 10.39 4.16 -11.70
N SER A 230 11.02 3.78 -12.81
CA SER A 230 10.26 3.23 -13.94
C SER A 230 9.52 1.95 -13.57
N ALA A 231 10.09 1.10 -12.73
CA ALA A 231 9.45 -0.14 -12.29
C ALA A 231 8.16 0.13 -11.49
N GLY A 232 8.18 1.01 -10.50
CA GLY A 232 7.00 1.34 -9.72
C GLY A 232 5.90 2.05 -10.52
N LEU A 233 6.28 2.95 -11.44
CA LEU A 233 5.33 3.58 -12.35
C LEU A 233 4.70 2.56 -13.31
N ASN A 234 5.50 1.65 -13.85
CA ASN A 234 5.03 0.59 -14.73
C ASN A 234 4.12 -0.40 -14.00
N ASP A 235 4.41 -0.72 -12.73
CA ASP A 235 3.54 -1.54 -11.89
C ASP A 235 2.17 -0.86 -11.68
N ALA A 236 2.15 0.42 -11.31
CA ALA A 236 0.90 1.16 -11.15
C ALA A 236 0.09 1.21 -12.45
N VAL A 237 0.74 1.43 -13.60
CA VAL A 237 0.11 1.37 -14.92
C VAL A 237 -0.45 -0.02 -15.18
N GLY A 238 0.31 -1.09 -14.95
CA GLY A 238 -0.13 -2.48 -15.14
C GLY A 238 -1.38 -2.79 -14.32
N ARG A 239 -1.35 -2.49 -13.03
CA ARG A 239 -2.49 -2.70 -12.11
C ARG A 239 -3.76 -1.96 -12.53
N LEU A 240 -3.64 -0.78 -13.14
CA LEU A 240 -4.80 -0.06 -13.68
C LEU A 240 -5.30 -0.72 -14.97
N LEU A 241 -4.41 -1.13 -15.87
CA LEU A 241 -4.79 -1.79 -17.11
C LEU A 241 -5.49 -3.13 -16.86
N ASP A 242 -5.10 -3.87 -15.82
CA ASP A 242 -5.77 -5.10 -15.38
C ASP A 242 -7.21 -4.87 -14.90
N ARG A 243 -7.58 -3.63 -14.59
CA ARG A 243 -8.93 -3.24 -14.14
C ARG A 243 -9.75 -2.54 -15.22
N GLN A 244 -9.17 -2.34 -16.40
CA GLN A 244 -9.85 -1.67 -17.49
C GLN A 244 -10.84 -2.61 -18.19
N THR A 245 -12.08 -2.17 -18.34
CA THR A 245 -13.12 -2.86 -19.12
C THR A 245 -12.98 -2.57 -20.62
N LEU A 246 -13.75 -3.30 -21.46
CA LEU A 246 -13.74 -3.09 -22.90
C LEU A 246 -14.30 -1.74 -23.34
N ASP A 247 -15.21 -1.16 -22.56
CA ASP A 247 -15.76 0.19 -22.79
C ASP A 247 -14.88 1.32 -22.25
N GLY A 248 -13.73 0.96 -21.63
CA GLY A 248 -12.73 1.91 -21.14
C GLY A 248 -12.91 2.38 -19.71
N ALA A 249 -13.91 1.85 -18.99
CA ALA A 249 -14.08 2.10 -17.57
C ALA A 249 -12.99 1.37 -16.74
N PHE A 250 -12.87 1.73 -15.48
CA PHE A 250 -11.99 1.07 -14.51
C PHE A 250 -12.81 0.59 -13.32
N GLY A 251 -12.60 -0.65 -12.88
CA GLY A 251 -13.16 -1.12 -11.63
C GLY A 251 -12.43 -0.55 -10.41
N LEU A 252 -13.05 -0.59 -9.25
CA LEU A 252 -12.45 -0.15 -7.99
C LEU A 252 -11.36 -1.13 -7.53
N TRP A 253 -11.68 -2.42 -7.50
CA TRP A 253 -10.80 -3.49 -7.04
C TRP A 253 -10.37 -4.43 -8.17
N ARG A 254 -11.28 -4.71 -9.09
CA ARG A 254 -11.11 -5.65 -10.22
C ARG A 254 -11.89 -5.18 -11.44
N VAL A 255 -11.58 -5.74 -12.60
CA VAL A 255 -12.28 -5.42 -13.84
C VAL A 255 -13.78 -5.71 -13.70
N GLY A 256 -14.61 -4.70 -14.03
CA GLY A 256 -16.07 -4.86 -14.13
C GLY A 256 -16.81 -5.08 -12.80
N ASP A 257 -16.22 -4.70 -11.65
CA ASP A 257 -16.89 -4.82 -10.34
C ASP A 257 -18.06 -3.85 -10.15
N GLY A 258 -18.17 -2.81 -10.99
CA GLY A 258 -19.24 -1.82 -10.90
C GLY A 258 -19.15 -0.88 -9.68
N GLU A 259 -18.08 -0.96 -8.89
CA GLU A 259 -17.91 -0.20 -7.66
C GLU A 259 -17.35 1.19 -7.88
N ALA A 260 -16.56 1.38 -8.95
CA ALA A 260 -15.98 2.67 -9.27
C ALA A 260 -17.01 3.64 -9.85
N ASP A 261 -17.00 4.87 -9.36
CA ASP A 261 -17.73 5.96 -10.00
C ASP A 261 -16.94 6.59 -11.16
N ALA A 262 -17.61 7.40 -11.97
CA ALA A 262 -17.02 7.99 -13.16
C ALA A 262 -15.94 9.04 -12.83
N TRP A 263 -15.97 9.67 -11.64
CA TRP A 263 -14.93 10.59 -11.22
C TRP A 263 -13.61 9.84 -10.98
N LEU A 264 -13.68 8.67 -10.37
CA LEU A 264 -12.51 7.79 -10.19
C LEU A 264 -11.96 7.32 -11.55
N GLY A 265 -12.85 7.02 -12.50
CA GLY A 265 -12.45 6.69 -13.86
C GLY A 265 -11.72 7.83 -14.56
N ALA A 266 -12.15 9.07 -14.36
CA ALA A 266 -11.44 10.25 -14.84
C ALA A 266 -10.06 10.39 -14.17
N TYR A 267 -9.97 10.17 -12.86
CA TYR A 267 -8.71 10.22 -12.11
C TYR A 267 -7.69 9.18 -12.62
N ALA A 268 -8.14 7.96 -12.88
CA ALA A 268 -7.31 6.90 -13.46
C ALA A 268 -6.86 7.24 -14.91
N THR A 269 -7.77 7.81 -15.72
CA THR A 269 -7.45 8.21 -17.10
C THR A 269 -6.43 9.34 -17.14
N ASP A 270 -6.54 10.36 -16.28
CA ASP A 270 -5.58 11.47 -16.18
C ASP A 270 -4.18 10.93 -15.79
N PHE A 271 -4.13 10.03 -14.82
CA PHE A 271 -2.87 9.39 -14.43
C PHE A 271 -2.23 8.61 -15.59
N LEU A 272 -3.00 7.77 -16.29
CA LEU A 272 -2.48 6.99 -17.42
C LEU A 272 -2.01 7.92 -18.55
N TRP A 273 -2.70 9.02 -18.81
CA TRP A 273 -2.26 10.02 -19.77
C TRP A 273 -0.91 10.64 -19.39
N GLU A 274 -0.78 11.08 -18.14
CA GLU A 274 0.47 11.63 -17.61
C GLU A 274 1.61 10.60 -17.62
N ALA A 275 1.32 9.36 -17.27
CA ALA A 275 2.29 8.27 -17.30
C ALA A 275 2.78 8.01 -18.73
N LYS A 276 1.87 7.98 -19.70
CA LYS A 276 2.19 7.84 -21.14
C LYS A 276 3.09 8.95 -21.64
N LEU A 277 2.79 10.20 -21.32
CA LEU A 277 3.60 11.36 -21.69
C LEU A 277 5.04 11.27 -21.12
N ARG A 278 5.22 10.55 -20.02
CA ARG A 278 6.52 10.31 -19.37
C ARG A 278 7.18 9.00 -19.79
N GLY A 279 6.63 8.33 -20.81
CA GLY A 279 7.19 7.13 -21.42
C GLY A 279 6.88 5.82 -20.70
N ALA A 280 5.87 5.78 -19.83
CA ALA A 280 5.35 4.53 -19.29
C ALA A 280 4.65 3.70 -20.38
N PRO A 281 4.66 2.35 -20.31
CA PRO A 281 4.14 1.47 -21.35
C PRO A 281 2.60 1.40 -21.31
N VAL A 282 1.92 2.50 -21.64
CA VAL A 282 0.46 2.54 -21.79
C VAL A 282 0.10 2.22 -23.24
N PRO A 283 -0.56 1.07 -23.53
CA PRO A 283 -0.96 0.71 -24.88
C PRO A 283 -1.92 1.75 -25.48
N GLU A 284 -1.74 2.08 -26.76
CA GLU A 284 -2.58 3.06 -27.48
C GLU A 284 -4.07 2.69 -27.40
N ALA A 285 -4.39 1.42 -27.68
CA ALA A 285 -5.77 0.94 -27.62
C ALA A 285 -6.41 1.08 -26.23
N ALA A 286 -5.64 0.90 -25.15
CA ALA A 286 -6.13 1.09 -23.80
C ALA A 286 -6.41 2.58 -23.51
N MET A 287 -5.49 3.46 -23.94
CA MET A 287 -5.67 4.90 -23.79
C MET A 287 -6.85 5.41 -24.62
N ASP A 288 -7.03 4.90 -25.85
CA ASP A 288 -8.16 5.27 -26.71
C ASP A 288 -9.49 4.84 -26.09
N ARG A 289 -9.57 3.66 -25.48
CA ARG A 289 -10.79 3.24 -24.75
C ARG A 289 -11.07 4.14 -23.56
N ALA A 290 -10.06 4.47 -22.75
CA ALA A 290 -10.22 5.37 -21.60
C ALA A 290 -10.71 6.77 -22.04
N LEU A 291 -10.11 7.35 -23.09
CA LEU A 291 -10.55 8.64 -23.65
C LEU A 291 -11.95 8.56 -24.29
N SER A 292 -12.32 7.41 -24.84
CA SER A 292 -13.69 7.18 -25.33
C SER A 292 -14.69 7.19 -24.18
N ALA A 293 -14.40 6.52 -23.06
CA ALA A 293 -15.20 6.58 -21.85
C ALA A 293 -15.34 8.03 -21.35
N MET A 294 -14.24 8.80 -21.33
CA MET A 294 -14.30 10.23 -20.96
C MET A 294 -15.24 11.03 -21.89
N ARG A 295 -15.24 10.73 -23.19
CA ARG A 295 -16.15 11.38 -24.13
C ARG A 295 -17.61 11.06 -23.81
N GLN A 296 -17.91 9.83 -23.40
CA GLN A 296 -19.27 9.44 -23.03
C GLN A 296 -19.72 10.15 -21.75
N ILE A 297 -18.95 10.07 -20.66
CA ILE A 297 -19.34 10.70 -19.39
C ILE A 297 -19.34 12.24 -19.44
N SER A 298 -18.72 12.84 -20.43
CA SER A 298 -18.84 14.28 -20.68
C SER A 298 -20.17 14.69 -21.29
N ARG A 299 -21.04 13.76 -21.69
CA ARG A 299 -22.33 13.98 -22.33
C ARG A 299 -23.49 13.58 -21.44
N PRO A 300 -24.62 14.32 -21.42
CA PRO A 300 -25.74 13.95 -20.56
C PRO A 300 -26.36 12.57 -20.87
N ASP A 301 -26.31 12.17 -22.14
CA ASP A 301 -26.86 10.93 -22.68
C ASP A 301 -25.87 9.76 -22.76
N GLY A 302 -24.59 9.98 -22.45
CA GLY A 302 -23.54 8.99 -22.64
C GLY A 302 -23.29 8.05 -21.45
N TRP A 303 -23.87 8.33 -20.30
CA TRP A 303 -23.55 7.64 -19.04
C TRP A 303 -23.85 6.15 -19.06
N ALA A 304 -24.96 5.72 -19.67
CA ALA A 304 -25.36 4.32 -19.70
C ALA A 304 -24.47 3.44 -20.61
N SER A 305 -23.58 4.04 -21.38
CA SER A 305 -22.68 3.31 -22.29
C SER A 305 -21.32 2.97 -21.68
N VAL A 306 -21.11 3.26 -20.39
CA VAL A 306 -19.84 3.02 -19.68
C VAL A 306 -20.11 2.32 -18.37
N SER A 307 -19.31 1.30 -18.05
CA SER A 307 -19.48 0.44 -16.87
C SER A 307 -19.00 1.10 -15.56
N TYR A 308 -19.44 2.33 -15.31
CA TYR A 308 -19.28 3.00 -14.02
C TYR A 308 -20.55 2.92 -13.18
N ARG A 309 -20.42 3.13 -11.87
CA ARG A 309 -21.56 3.33 -10.99
C ARG A 309 -22.34 4.57 -11.49
N LEU A 310 -23.56 4.33 -11.91
CA LEU A 310 -24.40 5.38 -12.49
C LEU A 310 -25.11 6.24 -11.45
N GLU A 311 -25.41 5.65 -10.31
CA GLU A 311 -26.18 6.25 -9.24
C GLU A 311 -25.66 5.82 -7.87
N TYR A 312 -25.70 6.69 -6.90
CA TYR A 312 -25.44 6.28 -5.53
C TYR A 312 -26.66 5.58 -4.97
N PRO A 313 -26.48 4.44 -4.27
CA PRO A 313 -27.58 3.67 -3.69
C PRO A 313 -28.39 4.50 -2.69
N GLU A 314 -29.72 4.43 -2.78
CA GLU A 314 -30.59 5.16 -1.84
C GLU A 314 -30.35 4.80 -0.37
N TRP A 315 -29.98 3.53 -0.09
CA TRP A 315 -29.71 3.07 1.26
C TRP A 315 -28.46 3.67 1.91
N TRP A 316 -27.62 4.37 1.13
CA TRP A 316 -26.49 5.14 1.67
C TRP A 316 -26.93 6.45 2.34
N TYR A 317 -28.14 6.92 2.03
CA TYR A 317 -28.69 8.19 2.50
C TYR A 317 -29.95 7.97 3.31
N ARG A 318 -30.19 8.87 4.26
CA ARG A 318 -31.44 8.86 5.05
C ARG A 318 -32.66 9.23 4.21
N ASN A 319 -32.46 10.00 3.15
CA ASN A 319 -33.51 10.52 2.30
C ASN A 319 -33.16 10.21 0.82
N PRO A 320 -34.04 9.57 0.04
CA PRO A 320 -33.83 9.31 -1.39
C PRO A 320 -33.50 10.54 -2.22
N ALA A 321 -34.04 11.71 -1.86
CA ALA A 321 -33.73 12.97 -2.55
C ALA A 321 -32.25 13.37 -2.40
N ASP A 322 -31.60 12.98 -1.32
CA ASP A 322 -30.17 13.25 -1.10
C ASP A 322 -29.30 12.34 -1.97
N SER A 323 -29.72 11.09 -2.19
CA SER A 323 -29.08 10.17 -3.15
C SER A 323 -29.10 10.75 -4.57
N LYS A 324 -30.26 11.24 -5.01
CA LYS A 324 -30.41 11.87 -6.34
C LYS A 324 -29.49 13.07 -6.48
N LYS A 325 -29.48 13.98 -5.52
CA LYS A 325 -28.59 15.16 -5.53
C LYS A 325 -27.11 14.76 -5.54
N ALA A 326 -26.74 13.78 -4.74
CA ALA A 326 -25.37 13.28 -4.70
C ALA A 326 -24.95 12.68 -6.06
N THR A 327 -25.83 11.93 -6.69
CA THR A 327 -25.64 11.39 -8.04
C THR A 327 -25.46 12.50 -9.07
N GLU A 328 -26.31 13.52 -9.07
CA GLU A 328 -26.20 14.67 -9.98
C GLU A 328 -24.88 15.42 -9.80
N ARG A 329 -24.44 15.64 -8.55
CA ARG A 329 -23.16 16.27 -8.26
C ARG A 329 -21.97 15.40 -8.71
N MET A 330 -22.02 14.10 -8.46
CA MET A 330 -20.97 13.17 -8.95
C MET A 330 -20.86 13.23 -10.48
N ARG A 331 -21.98 13.20 -11.19
CA ARG A 331 -21.99 13.31 -12.65
C ARG A 331 -21.42 14.64 -13.13
N SER A 332 -21.77 15.75 -12.48
CA SER A 332 -21.24 17.07 -12.80
C SER A 332 -19.71 17.10 -12.66
N ARG A 333 -19.18 16.66 -11.51
CA ARG A 333 -17.74 16.62 -11.24
C ARG A 333 -16.98 15.71 -12.22
N ALA A 334 -17.52 14.53 -12.50
CA ALA A 334 -16.92 13.58 -13.45
C ALA A 334 -16.93 14.16 -14.88
N SER A 335 -18.00 14.83 -15.28
CA SER A 335 -18.09 15.49 -16.58
C SER A 335 -17.07 16.63 -16.73
N ALA A 336 -16.91 17.46 -15.70
CA ALA A 336 -15.92 18.54 -15.69
C ALA A 336 -14.49 17.98 -15.82
N TYR A 337 -14.17 16.92 -15.08
CA TYR A 337 -12.85 16.27 -15.14
C TYR A 337 -12.62 15.63 -16.51
N ALA A 338 -13.60 14.92 -17.06
CA ALA A 338 -13.51 14.33 -18.39
C ALA A 338 -13.27 15.37 -19.50
N LEU A 339 -13.96 16.51 -19.45
CA LEU A 339 -13.76 17.61 -20.40
C LEU A 339 -12.34 18.19 -20.33
N TYR A 340 -11.79 18.32 -19.13
CA TYR A 340 -10.40 18.73 -18.93
C TYR A 340 -9.42 17.71 -19.51
N ILE A 341 -9.59 16.41 -19.24
CA ILE A 341 -8.72 15.35 -19.76
C ILE A 341 -8.77 15.30 -21.28
N LEU A 342 -9.97 15.42 -21.88
CA LEU A 342 -10.12 15.46 -23.33
C LEU A 342 -9.39 16.66 -23.93
N ALA A 343 -9.49 17.85 -23.33
CA ALA A 343 -8.75 19.03 -23.77
C ALA A 343 -7.23 18.80 -23.70
N LYS A 344 -6.75 18.21 -22.59
CA LYS A 344 -5.34 17.87 -22.36
C LYS A 344 -4.81 16.83 -23.36
N ALA A 345 -5.67 15.90 -23.80
CA ALA A 345 -5.35 14.88 -24.80
C ALA A 345 -5.50 15.37 -26.25
N GLY A 346 -5.76 16.66 -26.47
CA GLY A 346 -5.99 17.22 -27.82
C GLY A 346 -7.30 16.78 -28.47
N ARG A 347 -8.24 16.24 -27.70
CA ARG A 347 -9.58 15.78 -28.13
C ARG A 347 -10.71 16.59 -27.51
N GLY A 348 -10.40 17.83 -27.08
CA GLY A 348 -11.32 18.71 -26.36
C GLY A 348 -12.50 19.18 -27.19
N ASP A 349 -13.60 19.48 -26.50
CA ASP A 349 -14.81 20.09 -27.06
C ASP A 349 -14.99 21.48 -26.43
N LEU A 350 -14.57 22.53 -27.19
CA LEU A 350 -14.61 23.89 -26.68
C LEU A 350 -16.07 24.38 -26.47
N ALA A 351 -17.01 23.90 -27.29
CA ALA A 351 -18.42 24.33 -27.17
C ALA A 351 -19.00 23.78 -25.84
N ARG A 352 -18.68 22.55 -25.48
CA ARG A 352 -19.08 21.96 -24.20
C ARG A 352 -18.41 22.61 -23.00
N LEU A 353 -17.11 22.91 -23.08
CA LEU A 353 -16.39 23.64 -22.01
C LEU A 353 -17.02 25.03 -21.78
N ARG A 354 -17.39 25.75 -22.87
CA ARG A 354 -18.09 27.03 -22.77
C ARG A 354 -19.49 26.88 -22.18
N TRP A 355 -20.24 25.87 -22.63
CA TRP A 355 -21.58 25.61 -22.10
C TRP A 355 -21.49 25.30 -20.59
N TRP A 356 -20.53 24.45 -20.17
CA TRP A 356 -20.33 24.13 -18.76
C TRP A 356 -20.02 25.40 -17.95
N HIS A 357 -19.13 26.25 -18.43
CA HIS A 357 -18.79 27.53 -17.80
C HIS A 357 -19.94 28.50 -17.74
N ASP A 358 -20.63 28.72 -18.85
CA ASP A 358 -21.62 29.80 -18.99
C ASP A 358 -22.98 29.42 -18.38
N VAL A 359 -23.32 28.12 -18.37
CA VAL A 359 -24.62 27.60 -17.94
C VAL A 359 -24.52 26.80 -16.67
N HIS A 360 -23.77 25.69 -16.69
CA HIS A 360 -23.80 24.68 -15.64
C HIS A 360 -23.04 25.10 -14.39
N MET A 361 -21.99 25.91 -14.50
CA MET A 361 -21.19 26.37 -13.34
C MET A 361 -21.99 27.19 -12.31
N LYS A 362 -23.20 27.66 -12.65
CA LYS A 362 -24.06 28.38 -11.70
C LYS A 362 -24.63 27.44 -10.64
N ASP A 363 -24.84 26.19 -11.01
CA ASP A 363 -25.49 25.17 -10.19
C ASP A 363 -24.50 24.18 -9.58
N ASP A 364 -23.20 24.30 -9.88
CA ASP A 364 -22.13 23.45 -9.35
C ASP A 364 -21.14 24.27 -8.53
N ASP A 365 -21.11 24.02 -7.22
CA ASP A 365 -20.23 24.71 -6.26
C ASP A 365 -18.88 24.02 -6.03
N SER A 366 -18.59 22.90 -6.74
CA SER A 366 -17.33 22.18 -6.60
C SER A 366 -16.13 23.02 -7.03
N PRO A 367 -15.20 23.36 -6.12
CA PRO A 367 -14.04 24.17 -6.45
C PRO A 367 -13.16 23.50 -7.52
N LEU A 368 -12.96 22.17 -7.39
CA LEU A 368 -12.12 21.40 -8.29
C LEU A 368 -12.73 21.30 -9.69
N ALA A 369 -14.04 21.03 -9.79
CA ALA A 369 -14.71 20.97 -11.10
C ALA A 369 -14.61 22.31 -11.85
N ARG A 370 -14.82 23.42 -11.14
CA ARG A 370 -14.66 24.78 -11.70
C ARG A 370 -13.23 25.01 -12.21
N ALA A 371 -12.20 24.57 -11.46
CA ALA A 371 -10.80 24.71 -11.86
C ALA A 371 -10.45 23.82 -13.07
N GLN A 372 -10.98 22.61 -13.12
CA GLN A 372 -10.80 21.69 -14.26
C GLN A 372 -11.40 22.24 -15.55
N ILE A 373 -12.58 22.84 -15.48
CA ILE A 373 -13.17 23.55 -16.63
C ILE A 373 -12.29 24.74 -17.02
N GLY A 374 -11.76 25.49 -16.05
CA GLY A 374 -10.82 26.58 -16.31
C GLY A 374 -9.56 26.11 -17.03
N ALA A 375 -8.97 25.02 -16.59
CA ALA A 375 -7.79 24.43 -17.23
C ALA A 375 -8.11 23.92 -18.65
N GLY A 376 -9.23 23.23 -18.84
CA GLY A 376 -9.69 22.81 -20.16
C GLY A 376 -9.90 23.97 -21.14
N LEU A 377 -10.54 25.08 -20.70
CA LEU A 377 -10.70 26.28 -21.46
C LEU A 377 -9.37 26.94 -21.84
N ALA A 378 -8.42 26.99 -20.92
CA ALA A 378 -7.06 27.50 -21.15
C ALA A 378 -6.35 26.70 -22.25
N LEU A 379 -6.36 25.36 -22.14
CA LEU A 379 -5.78 24.46 -23.13
C LEU A 379 -6.39 24.59 -24.50
N MET A 380 -7.70 24.96 -24.57
CA MET A 380 -8.43 25.24 -25.82
C MET A 380 -8.36 26.70 -26.26
N GLY A 381 -7.55 27.55 -25.60
CA GLY A 381 -7.28 28.93 -25.98
C GLY A 381 -8.31 29.98 -25.50
N ASP A 382 -9.35 29.60 -24.76
CA ASP A 382 -10.34 30.55 -24.19
C ASP A 382 -9.88 31.12 -22.85
N LYS A 383 -8.86 31.99 -22.88
CA LYS A 383 -8.20 32.55 -21.70
C LYS A 383 -9.11 33.35 -20.79
N ALA A 384 -10.11 34.05 -21.36
CA ALA A 384 -11.03 34.90 -20.59
C ALA A 384 -11.93 34.03 -19.67
N ARG A 385 -12.57 33.02 -20.23
CA ARG A 385 -13.38 32.08 -19.46
C ARG A 385 -12.57 31.22 -18.53
N ALA A 386 -11.35 30.81 -18.91
CA ALA A 386 -10.42 30.11 -18.04
C ALA A 386 -10.16 30.90 -16.74
N ARG A 387 -9.79 32.17 -16.86
CA ARG A 387 -9.55 33.04 -15.71
C ARG A 387 -10.80 33.24 -14.84
N SER A 388 -11.97 33.41 -15.48
CA SER A 388 -13.24 33.50 -14.76
C SER A 388 -13.53 32.21 -13.96
N SER A 389 -13.33 31.04 -14.58
CA SER A 389 -13.50 29.75 -13.92
C SER A 389 -12.60 29.59 -12.69
N PHE A 390 -11.29 29.92 -12.79
CA PHE A 390 -10.37 29.88 -11.66
C PHE A 390 -10.76 30.84 -10.54
N LYS A 391 -11.22 32.06 -10.85
CA LYS A 391 -11.74 32.99 -9.84
C LYS A 391 -12.94 32.41 -9.10
N ARG A 392 -13.88 31.78 -9.80
CA ARG A 392 -15.03 31.11 -9.19
C ARG A 392 -14.62 29.90 -8.37
N ALA A 393 -13.62 29.11 -8.83
CA ALA A 393 -13.07 28.00 -8.07
C ALA A 393 -12.47 28.48 -6.74
N VAL A 394 -11.70 29.56 -6.75
CA VAL A 394 -11.13 30.15 -5.52
C VAL A 394 -12.22 30.69 -4.59
N ALA A 395 -13.27 31.30 -5.13
CA ALA A 395 -14.38 31.82 -4.33
C ALA A 395 -15.21 30.71 -3.65
N SER A 396 -15.27 29.51 -4.26
CA SER A 396 -15.96 28.34 -3.68
C SER A 396 -15.08 27.45 -2.79
N LEU A 397 -13.80 27.79 -2.57
CA LEU A 397 -12.96 27.08 -1.61
C LEU A 397 -13.59 27.16 -0.21
N GLY A 398 -13.89 26.01 0.37
CA GLY A 398 -14.65 25.89 1.63
C GLY A 398 -15.97 25.13 1.44
N TYR A 399 -16.46 25.03 0.20
CA TYR A 399 -17.58 24.15 -0.11
C TYR A 399 -17.26 22.71 0.29
N ARG A 400 -18.23 22.03 0.91
CA ARG A 400 -18.13 20.61 1.27
C ARG A 400 -19.30 19.85 0.68
N ASP A 401 -18.98 18.73 0.06
CA ASP A 401 -19.97 17.73 -0.34
C ASP A 401 -19.73 16.46 0.47
N GLU A 402 -20.60 16.19 1.43
CA GLU A 402 -20.49 14.99 2.27
C GLU A 402 -20.64 13.69 1.47
N ALA A 403 -21.22 13.75 0.29
CA ALA A 403 -21.35 12.62 -0.61
C ALA A 403 -20.08 12.33 -1.43
N ASP A 404 -19.13 13.26 -1.49
CA ASP A 404 -17.83 13.05 -2.14
C ASP A 404 -16.80 12.52 -1.15
N TRP A 405 -16.57 11.23 -1.17
CA TRP A 405 -15.59 10.56 -0.30
C TRP A 405 -14.16 11.00 -0.54
N TYR A 406 -13.88 11.45 -1.76
CA TYR A 406 -12.55 11.89 -2.16
C TYR A 406 -12.30 13.38 -1.86
N GLN A 407 -13.35 14.14 -1.53
CA GLN A 407 -13.23 15.57 -1.31
C GLN A 407 -12.56 15.89 0.04
N SER A 408 -11.57 16.77 -0.01
CA SER A 408 -11.14 17.57 1.12
C SER A 408 -10.78 18.98 0.65
N GLN A 409 -10.84 19.94 1.57
CA GLN A 409 -10.44 21.32 1.26
C GLN A 409 -8.97 21.42 0.85
N LEU A 410 -8.10 20.60 1.47
CA LEU A 410 -6.68 20.58 1.17
C LEU A 410 -6.40 19.97 -0.21
N ARG A 411 -7.10 18.86 -0.56
CA ARG A 411 -7.04 18.27 -1.91
C ARG A 411 -7.42 19.30 -2.97
N ASP A 412 -8.56 19.97 -2.78
CA ASP A 412 -9.08 20.92 -3.76
C ASP A 412 -8.14 22.12 -3.91
N LEU A 413 -7.65 22.66 -2.80
CA LEU A 413 -6.71 23.78 -2.80
C LEU A 413 -5.40 23.44 -3.53
N ALA A 414 -4.81 22.27 -3.23
CA ALA A 414 -3.58 21.81 -3.87
C ALA A 414 -3.79 21.56 -5.38
N ALA A 415 -4.90 20.90 -5.75
CA ALA A 415 -5.23 20.64 -7.15
C ALA A 415 -5.46 21.94 -7.94
N ILE A 416 -6.14 22.94 -7.36
CA ILE A 416 -6.37 24.23 -8.00
C ILE A 416 -5.04 24.96 -8.24
N ILE A 417 -4.10 24.91 -7.29
CA ILE A 417 -2.77 25.49 -7.47
C ILE A 417 -2.05 24.83 -8.65
N ALA A 418 -2.06 23.50 -8.73
CA ALA A 418 -1.43 22.76 -9.82
C ALA A 418 -2.05 23.10 -11.17
N LEU A 419 -3.38 23.06 -11.28
CA LEU A 419 -4.13 23.40 -12.50
C LEU A 419 -3.93 24.86 -12.91
N ALA A 420 -3.83 25.80 -11.96
CA ALA A 420 -3.59 27.20 -12.26
C ALA A 420 -2.18 27.42 -12.84
N TYR A 421 -1.16 26.73 -12.35
CA TYR A 421 0.17 26.76 -12.98
C TYR A 421 0.14 26.15 -14.37
N GLU A 422 -0.51 25.01 -14.56
CA GLU A 422 -0.66 24.35 -15.87
C GLU A 422 -1.40 25.26 -16.90
N ALA A 423 -2.39 26.01 -16.44
CA ALA A 423 -3.21 26.90 -17.25
C ALA A 423 -2.62 28.32 -17.45
N ASP A 424 -1.37 28.54 -17.12
CA ASP A 424 -0.70 29.88 -17.17
C ASP A 424 -1.39 30.96 -16.32
N GLN A 425 -2.04 30.55 -15.20
CA GLN A 425 -2.66 31.43 -14.21
C GLN A 425 -1.77 31.52 -12.93
N GLY A 426 -0.48 31.69 -13.12
CA GLY A 426 0.52 31.66 -12.02
C GLY A 426 0.30 32.70 -10.93
N ASP A 427 -0.38 33.83 -11.23
CA ASP A 427 -0.78 34.83 -10.24
C ASP A 427 -1.84 34.30 -9.27
N ILE A 428 -2.80 33.54 -9.75
CA ILE A 428 -3.82 32.85 -8.91
C ILE A 428 -3.14 31.80 -8.05
N ALA A 429 -2.28 30.97 -8.66
CA ALA A 429 -1.54 29.93 -7.92
C ALA A 429 -0.72 30.53 -6.76
N ARG A 430 0.07 31.58 -7.02
CA ARG A 430 0.85 32.28 -5.99
C ARG A 430 -0.03 32.88 -4.88
N GLY A 431 -1.17 33.43 -5.24
CA GLY A 431 -2.13 33.99 -4.25
C GLY A 431 -2.71 32.93 -3.30
N LEU A 432 -2.65 31.64 -3.66
CA LEU A 432 -3.18 30.54 -2.84
C LEU A 432 -2.09 29.84 -1.97
N GLN A 433 -0.81 30.13 -2.20
CA GLN A 433 0.31 29.43 -1.49
C GLN A 433 0.21 29.57 0.03
N GLY A 434 0.01 30.78 0.55
CA GLY A 434 -0.12 31.00 1.99
C GLY A 434 -1.33 30.29 2.62
N ARG A 435 -2.42 30.09 1.84
CA ARG A 435 -3.55 29.27 2.31
C ARG A 435 -3.18 27.79 2.37
N LEU A 436 -2.39 27.29 1.42
CA LEU A 436 -1.90 25.92 1.40
C LEU A 436 -0.98 25.66 2.59
N GLU A 437 -0.01 26.54 2.85
CA GLU A 437 0.91 26.48 3.99
C GLU A 437 0.18 26.40 5.34
N ASN A 438 -0.91 27.15 5.48
CA ASN A 438 -1.73 27.16 6.71
C ASN A 438 -2.67 25.94 6.81
N ALA A 439 -3.00 25.29 5.71
CA ALA A 439 -3.89 24.14 5.68
C ALA A 439 -3.18 22.82 6.03
N VAL A 440 -1.88 22.70 5.71
CA VAL A 440 -1.07 21.52 6.03
C VAL A 440 -0.59 21.61 7.47
N ARG A 441 -1.39 21.08 8.42
CA ARG A 441 -1.07 21.11 9.86
C ARG A 441 -0.40 19.84 10.35
N ASP A 442 -0.84 18.69 9.85
CA ASP A 442 -0.37 17.38 10.26
C ASP A 442 -0.18 16.49 9.01
N PRO A 443 1.06 16.33 8.53
CA PRO A 443 1.34 15.49 7.36
C PRO A 443 0.93 14.03 7.52
N ASP A 444 0.90 13.51 8.76
CA ASP A 444 0.57 12.11 9.04
C ASP A 444 -0.93 11.83 9.00
N ALA A 445 -1.75 12.88 9.13
CA ALA A 445 -3.20 12.78 9.04
C ALA A 445 -3.74 12.94 7.60
N LEU A 446 -2.87 13.09 6.61
CA LEU A 446 -3.26 13.30 5.21
C LEU A 446 -3.77 12.01 4.57
N ASN A 447 -4.90 12.10 3.87
CA ASN A 447 -5.37 10.99 3.03
C ASN A 447 -4.61 10.89 1.70
N THR A 448 -4.82 9.81 0.95
CA THR A 448 -4.10 9.53 -0.31
C THR A 448 -4.30 10.61 -1.37
N GLN A 449 -5.52 11.17 -1.49
CA GLN A 449 -5.83 12.26 -2.42
C GLN A 449 -5.12 13.56 -2.06
N GLU A 450 -5.12 13.91 -0.77
CA GLU A 450 -4.40 15.09 -0.29
C GLU A 450 -2.91 14.98 -0.56
N GLN A 451 -2.32 13.83 -0.22
CA GLN A 451 -0.91 13.57 -0.47
C GLN A 451 -0.56 13.67 -1.96
N ALA A 452 -1.34 13.02 -2.84
CA ALA A 452 -1.10 13.04 -4.27
C ALA A 452 -1.19 14.46 -4.86
N ARG A 453 -2.23 15.21 -4.49
CA ARG A 453 -2.43 16.59 -5.01
C ARG A 453 -1.44 17.59 -4.42
N LEU A 454 -1.02 17.42 -3.17
CA LEU A 454 0.07 18.20 -2.59
C LEU A 454 1.38 17.98 -3.35
N LEU A 455 1.73 16.73 -3.68
CA LEU A 455 2.93 16.43 -4.46
C LEU A 455 2.86 17.02 -5.87
N GLN A 456 1.69 16.99 -6.50
CA GLN A 456 1.46 17.63 -7.78
C GLN A 456 1.68 19.16 -7.67
N ALA A 457 1.06 19.83 -6.69
CA ALA A 457 1.23 21.26 -6.46
C ALA A 457 2.69 21.62 -6.17
N ALA A 458 3.36 20.80 -5.32
CA ALA A 458 4.78 20.97 -5.00
C ALA A 458 5.66 21.03 -6.24
N SER A 459 5.44 20.11 -7.19
CA SER A 459 6.26 20.03 -8.40
C SER A 459 6.23 21.36 -9.20
N PHE A 460 5.04 21.96 -9.33
CA PHE A 460 4.86 23.25 -10.01
C PHE A 460 5.43 24.43 -9.19
N MET A 461 5.14 24.45 -7.91
CA MET A 461 5.61 25.52 -7.01
C MET A 461 7.14 25.53 -6.90
N LEU A 462 7.77 24.37 -6.79
CA LEU A 462 9.23 24.25 -6.72
C LEU A 462 9.89 24.68 -8.02
N LYS A 463 9.32 24.30 -9.15
CA LYS A 463 9.79 24.77 -10.47
C LYS A 463 9.74 26.30 -10.59
N ALA A 464 8.73 26.93 -9.98
CA ALA A 464 8.57 28.38 -9.98
C ALA A 464 9.49 29.10 -8.98
N ALA A 465 9.91 28.45 -7.88
CA ALA A 465 10.73 29.06 -6.82
C ALA A 465 12.23 29.17 -7.15
N GLY A 466 12.73 28.38 -8.11
CA GLY A 466 14.15 28.38 -8.47
C GLY A 466 15.05 27.53 -7.57
N VAL A 467 16.36 27.72 -7.67
CA VAL A 467 17.37 26.85 -7.03
C VAL A 467 17.68 27.28 -5.60
N MET A 468 17.47 26.37 -4.63
CA MET A 468 17.94 26.52 -3.25
C MET A 468 19.38 26.02 -3.10
N ARG A 469 20.10 26.57 -2.11
CA ARG A 469 21.47 26.17 -1.83
C ARG A 469 21.65 25.79 -0.37
N ILE A 470 21.75 24.48 -0.12
CA ILE A 470 22.08 23.90 1.19
C ILE A 470 23.42 23.19 1.08
N ASP A 471 24.29 23.48 2.01
CA ASP A 471 25.53 22.74 2.23
C ASP A 471 25.28 21.72 3.33
N ALA A 472 25.46 20.43 3.02
CA ALA A 472 25.18 19.32 3.92
C ALA A 472 26.39 18.40 4.04
N THR A 473 26.83 18.13 5.28
CA THR A 473 27.89 17.18 5.60
C THR A 473 27.33 16.04 6.46
N GLY A 474 27.96 14.86 6.42
CA GLY A 474 27.56 13.71 7.25
C GLY A 474 26.18 13.11 6.92
N ALA A 475 25.59 13.49 5.80
CA ALA A 475 24.30 13.01 5.34
C ALA A 475 24.35 12.61 3.87
N THR A 476 23.53 11.63 3.48
CA THR A 476 23.46 11.16 2.09
C THR A 476 22.32 11.87 1.36
N ALA A 477 22.65 12.59 0.29
CA ALA A 477 21.65 13.22 -0.55
C ALA A 477 20.74 12.14 -1.19
N LEU A 478 19.44 12.23 -0.99
CA LEU A 478 18.46 11.33 -1.57
C LEU A 478 17.96 11.84 -2.92
N THR A 479 17.66 13.13 -2.96
CA THR A 479 17.21 13.82 -4.17
C THR A 479 17.53 15.30 -4.02
N SER A 480 17.93 15.95 -5.10
CA SER A 480 17.79 17.39 -5.22
C SER A 480 16.89 17.66 -6.42
N ALA A 481 15.79 18.29 -6.20
CA ALA A 481 14.91 18.68 -7.28
C ALA A 481 14.66 20.16 -7.21
N GLY A 482 14.56 20.82 -8.31
CA GLY A 482 14.40 22.27 -8.55
C GLY A 482 13.86 23.16 -7.43
N GLY A 483 13.99 22.79 -6.19
CA GLY A 483 13.50 23.54 -5.06
C GLY A 483 13.32 22.80 -3.74
N ALA A 484 13.45 21.50 -3.63
CA ALA A 484 13.56 20.78 -2.36
C ALA A 484 14.74 19.83 -2.40
N THR A 485 15.69 20.01 -1.50
CA THR A 485 16.82 19.07 -1.37
C THR A 485 16.61 18.26 -0.11
N ARG A 486 16.84 16.97 -0.22
CA ARG A 486 16.55 15.99 0.81
C ARG A 486 17.74 15.12 1.10
N TRP A 487 17.94 14.80 2.37
CA TRP A 487 19.02 13.94 2.84
C TRP A 487 18.50 12.88 3.79
N SER A 488 19.09 11.71 3.70
CA SER A 488 19.01 10.68 4.75
C SER A 488 20.18 10.86 5.70
N VAL A 489 19.91 10.80 6.98
CA VAL A 489 20.90 10.91 8.03
C VAL A 489 21.17 9.55 8.64
N GLY A 490 22.37 9.02 8.44
CA GLY A 490 22.77 7.72 9.00
C GLY A 490 23.30 7.86 10.44
N ARG A 491 24.15 8.86 10.71
CA ARG A 491 24.67 9.20 12.04
C ARG A 491 24.34 10.64 12.37
N LEU A 492 23.57 10.85 13.43
CA LEU A 492 23.09 12.18 13.82
C LEU A 492 24.24 13.17 14.11
N ALA A 493 25.27 12.72 14.82
CA ALA A 493 26.38 13.56 15.27
C ALA A 493 27.24 14.10 14.11
N ASP A 494 27.22 13.45 12.96
CA ASP A 494 28.06 13.80 11.81
C ASP A 494 27.33 14.75 10.82
N ALA A 495 26.00 14.87 10.96
CA ALA A 495 25.18 15.58 10.02
C ALA A 495 25.06 17.07 10.37
N VAL A 496 25.49 17.93 9.46
CA VAL A 496 25.34 19.38 9.58
C VAL A 496 24.74 19.94 8.29
N PHE A 497 23.74 20.79 8.41
CA PHE A 497 23.04 21.44 7.30
C PHE A 497 23.13 22.95 7.42
N THR A 498 23.75 23.61 6.45
CA THR A 498 23.91 25.07 6.43
C THR A 498 23.16 25.68 5.25
N ASN A 499 22.30 26.65 5.52
CA ASN A 499 21.65 27.44 4.45
C ASN A 499 22.65 28.43 3.84
N LYS A 500 23.10 28.13 2.61
CA LYS A 500 24.00 28.99 1.82
C LYS A 500 23.25 29.83 0.78
N GLY A 501 21.93 29.76 0.76
CA GLY A 501 21.07 30.57 -0.10
C GLY A 501 20.94 32.01 0.43
N SER A 502 20.30 32.86 -0.37
CA SER A 502 20.02 34.26 -0.01
C SER A 502 18.71 34.43 0.77
N GLY A 503 17.83 33.44 0.77
CA GLY A 503 16.55 33.46 1.46
C GLY A 503 16.48 32.48 2.63
N ALA A 504 15.57 32.74 3.57
CA ALA A 504 15.24 31.78 4.61
C ALA A 504 14.53 30.59 4.01
N LEU A 505 14.80 29.39 4.54
CA LEU A 505 14.22 28.13 4.09
C LEU A 505 13.53 27.42 5.24
N TRP A 506 12.42 26.79 4.97
CA TRP A 506 11.76 25.89 5.90
C TRP A 506 12.47 24.55 5.90
N ARG A 507 12.97 24.17 7.07
CA ARG A 507 13.57 22.87 7.32
C ARG A 507 12.49 21.94 7.87
N THR A 508 12.26 20.83 7.20
CA THR A 508 11.40 19.75 7.68
C THR A 508 12.27 18.57 8.08
N ILE A 509 12.11 18.11 9.31
CA ILE A 509 12.74 16.90 9.84
C ILE A 509 11.65 15.85 9.93
N THR A 510 11.83 14.76 9.25
CA THR A 510 10.91 13.60 9.30
C THR A 510 11.64 12.43 9.90
N VAL A 511 11.17 11.97 11.05
CA VAL A 511 11.61 10.74 11.70
C VAL A 511 10.51 9.72 11.57
N ARG A 512 10.82 8.61 10.95
CA ARG A 512 9.93 7.46 10.88
C ARG A 512 10.57 6.28 11.55
N GLY A 513 9.80 5.60 12.39
CA GLY A 513 10.26 4.41 13.09
C GLY A 513 9.13 3.78 13.85
N THR A 514 9.36 2.57 14.33
CA THR A 514 8.39 1.87 15.15
C THR A 514 8.70 2.13 16.62
N THR A 515 7.67 2.31 17.43
CA THR A 515 7.83 2.49 18.88
C THR A 515 8.41 1.24 19.52
N VAL A 516 9.19 1.40 20.61
CA VAL A 516 9.76 0.26 21.37
C VAL A 516 8.66 -0.63 21.90
N ASP A 517 7.62 -0.02 22.45
CA ASP A 517 6.47 -0.73 23.00
C ASP A 517 5.31 -0.73 22.00
N ALA A 518 4.52 -1.81 22.00
CA ALA A 518 3.29 -1.87 21.22
C ALA A 518 2.34 -0.76 21.69
N PRO A 519 1.76 0.01 20.77
CA PRO A 519 0.78 1.03 21.14
C PRO A 519 -0.42 0.39 21.81
N GLY A 520 -0.97 1.05 22.82
CA GLY A 520 -2.19 0.62 23.49
C GLY A 520 -3.43 0.66 22.60
N ALA A 521 -4.52 0.08 23.10
CA ALA A 521 -5.81 0.17 22.45
C ALA A 521 -6.28 1.64 22.40
N GLU A 522 -6.78 2.05 21.24
CA GLU A 522 -7.28 3.41 21.00
C GLU A 522 -8.42 3.39 19.99
N GLY A 523 -9.24 4.45 19.97
CA GLY A 523 -10.29 4.59 18.97
C GLY A 523 -10.71 6.05 18.81
N ASN A 524 -10.76 6.49 17.56
CA ASN A 524 -11.25 7.79 17.17
C ASN A 524 -12.36 7.66 16.12
N GLY A 525 -13.61 7.63 16.56
CA GLY A 525 -14.76 7.43 15.69
C GLY A 525 -14.99 6.00 15.20
N LEU A 526 -14.11 5.07 15.52
CA LEU A 526 -14.24 3.62 15.32
C LEU A 526 -13.94 2.88 16.62
N SER A 527 -14.38 1.62 16.70
CA SER A 527 -13.90 0.65 17.67
C SER A 527 -13.59 -0.66 16.96
N VAL A 528 -12.60 -1.41 17.47
CA VAL A 528 -12.24 -2.74 16.98
C VAL A 528 -11.79 -3.61 18.15
N ASP A 529 -12.21 -4.86 18.13
CA ASP A 529 -11.81 -5.89 19.09
C ASP A 529 -11.65 -7.25 18.39
N LYS A 530 -10.89 -8.14 19.02
CA LYS A 530 -10.59 -9.47 18.52
C LYS A 530 -10.91 -10.53 19.57
N ARG A 531 -11.72 -11.53 19.19
CA ARG A 531 -12.08 -12.67 20.03
C ARG A 531 -11.71 -13.99 19.38
N PHE A 532 -11.48 -15.00 20.20
CA PHE A 532 -10.97 -16.29 19.77
C PHE A 532 -11.90 -17.42 20.22
N PHE A 533 -12.21 -18.33 19.30
CA PHE A 533 -13.09 -19.46 19.56
C PHE A 533 -12.50 -20.76 19.06
N THR A 534 -12.84 -21.87 19.73
CA THR A 534 -12.63 -23.20 19.17
C THR A 534 -13.56 -23.42 17.97
N MET A 535 -13.31 -24.46 17.19
CA MET A 535 -14.20 -24.85 16.07
C MET A 535 -15.65 -25.14 16.49
N GLN A 536 -15.89 -25.37 17.78
CA GLN A 536 -17.21 -25.62 18.40
C GLN A 536 -17.79 -24.39 19.10
N GLY A 537 -17.15 -23.24 19.04
CA GLY A 537 -17.63 -21.98 19.62
C GLY A 537 -17.25 -21.74 21.10
N GLY A 538 -16.48 -22.61 21.70
CA GLY A 538 -15.94 -22.42 23.04
C GLY A 538 -14.80 -21.38 23.07
N ALA A 539 -14.56 -20.75 24.22
CA ALA A 539 -13.43 -19.83 24.40
C ALA A 539 -12.08 -20.55 24.26
N VAL A 540 -11.13 -19.88 23.63
CA VAL A 540 -9.75 -20.39 23.47
C VAL A 540 -8.84 -19.82 24.54
N ASN A 541 -8.04 -20.67 25.16
CA ASN A 541 -6.93 -20.23 26.00
C ASN A 541 -5.67 -20.10 25.14
N LEU A 542 -5.31 -18.87 24.81
CA LEU A 542 -4.18 -18.54 23.95
C LEU A 542 -2.81 -18.94 24.55
N SER A 543 -2.73 -19.18 25.86
CA SER A 543 -1.50 -19.60 26.54
C SER A 543 -1.29 -21.13 26.55
N SER A 544 -2.21 -21.91 25.98
CA SER A 544 -2.18 -23.37 26.03
C SER A 544 -2.58 -24.06 24.71
N LEU A 545 -2.36 -23.39 23.59
CA LEU A 545 -2.55 -23.99 22.27
C LEU A 545 -1.53 -25.10 22.01
N ARG A 546 -1.91 -26.03 21.17
CA ARG A 546 -1.02 -27.08 20.65
C ARG A 546 -0.82 -26.94 19.17
N GLN A 547 0.32 -27.37 18.68
CA GLN A 547 0.59 -27.44 17.25
C GLN A 547 -0.50 -28.29 16.54
N GLY A 548 -1.11 -27.71 15.52
CA GLY A 548 -2.23 -28.29 14.79
C GLY A 548 -3.59 -27.77 15.23
N ASP A 549 -3.72 -27.11 16.37
CA ASP A 549 -4.97 -26.53 16.83
C ASP A 549 -5.49 -25.48 15.85
N ARG A 550 -6.81 -25.49 15.65
CA ARG A 550 -7.53 -24.51 14.87
C ARG A 550 -8.23 -23.53 15.76
N VAL A 551 -8.07 -22.27 15.47
CA VAL A 551 -8.67 -21.15 16.20
C VAL A 551 -9.49 -20.30 15.23
N ILE A 552 -10.73 -20.04 15.56
CA ILE A 552 -11.53 -19.05 14.85
C ILE A 552 -11.22 -17.68 15.47
N VAL A 553 -10.79 -16.76 14.62
CA VAL A 553 -10.55 -15.36 14.99
C VAL A 553 -11.73 -14.55 14.49
N LEU A 554 -12.40 -13.85 15.38
CA LEU A 554 -13.51 -12.93 15.10
C LEU A 554 -13.03 -11.51 15.39
N VAL A 555 -12.84 -10.72 14.34
CA VAL A 555 -12.55 -9.28 14.43
C VAL A 555 -13.86 -8.53 14.27
N SER A 556 -14.22 -7.73 15.26
CA SER A 556 -15.50 -7.01 15.27
C SER A 556 -15.35 -5.61 15.82
N GLY A 557 -16.26 -4.74 15.42
CA GLY A 557 -16.24 -3.35 15.87
C GLY A 557 -17.46 -2.58 15.38
N ARG A 558 -17.41 -1.27 15.53
CA ARG A 558 -18.48 -0.37 15.07
C ARG A 558 -17.94 0.99 14.67
N SER A 559 -18.70 1.68 13.82
CA SER A 559 -18.49 3.09 13.52
C SER A 559 -19.33 3.96 14.45
N GLY A 560 -18.73 5.00 15.01
CA GLY A 560 -19.45 6.11 15.67
C GLY A 560 -19.83 7.23 14.69
N GLN A 561 -19.51 7.08 13.40
CA GLN A 561 -19.80 8.06 12.37
C GLN A 561 -21.27 7.93 11.93
N GLY A 562 -21.99 9.04 11.76
CA GLY A 562 -23.37 9.03 11.26
C GLY A 562 -23.49 8.80 9.75
N ARG A 563 -22.40 8.46 9.06
CA ARG A 563 -22.26 8.29 7.61
C ARG A 563 -21.65 6.94 7.27
N THR A 564 -21.71 6.55 6.00
CA THR A 564 -20.97 5.40 5.51
C THR A 564 -19.47 5.65 5.60
N VAL A 565 -18.73 4.64 6.06
CA VAL A 565 -17.30 4.65 6.23
C VAL A 565 -16.69 3.58 5.30
N PRO A 566 -15.89 3.96 4.31
CA PRO A 566 -15.06 3.02 3.56
C PRO A 566 -13.99 2.46 4.50
N LEU A 567 -14.31 1.31 5.11
CA LEU A 567 -13.53 0.72 6.20
C LEU A 567 -12.50 -0.27 5.68
N VAL A 568 -11.29 -0.20 6.22
CA VAL A 568 -10.30 -1.28 6.14
C VAL A 568 -10.08 -1.87 7.51
N VAL A 569 -10.16 -3.18 7.60
CA VAL A 569 -9.77 -3.99 8.77
C VAL A 569 -8.47 -4.70 8.44
N ASP A 570 -7.46 -4.54 9.28
CA ASP A 570 -6.14 -5.17 9.17
C ASP A 570 -5.84 -5.91 10.48
N ASP A 571 -5.70 -7.23 10.40
CA ASP A 571 -5.40 -8.06 11.55
C ASP A 571 -4.14 -8.88 11.32
N ALA A 572 -3.02 -8.40 11.86
CA ALA A 572 -1.74 -9.08 11.76
C ALA A 572 -1.74 -10.36 12.63
N LEU A 573 -1.07 -11.41 12.12
CA LEU A 573 -0.96 -12.71 12.77
C LEU A 573 0.26 -12.79 13.70
N PRO A 574 0.19 -13.61 14.75
CA PRO A 574 1.41 -14.09 15.44
C PRO A 574 2.19 -15.00 14.49
N ALA A 575 3.51 -14.98 14.59
CA ALA A 575 4.39 -15.70 13.67
C ALA A 575 4.23 -17.24 13.68
N GLY A 576 3.62 -17.78 14.72
CA GLY A 576 3.33 -19.23 14.83
C GLY A 576 2.01 -19.67 14.19
N TRP A 577 1.22 -18.77 13.60
CA TRP A 577 -0.08 -19.07 13.00
C TRP A 577 -0.09 -18.92 11.50
N GLU A 578 -1.00 -19.64 10.84
CA GLU A 578 -1.34 -19.47 9.40
C GLU A 578 -2.84 -19.43 9.22
N ILE A 579 -3.32 -18.60 8.30
CA ILE A 579 -4.74 -18.57 7.93
C ILE A 579 -5.04 -19.80 7.07
N GLU A 580 -6.01 -20.58 7.49
CA GLU A 580 -6.47 -21.78 6.78
C GLU A 580 -7.62 -21.46 5.82
N THR A 581 -8.56 -20.63 6.28
CA THR A 581 -9.70 -20.19 5.46
C THR A 581 -10.31 -18.90 6.01
N VAL A 582 -10.88 -18.10 5.14
CA VAL A 582 -11.69 -16.92 5.49
C VAL A 582 -13.15 -17.35 5.55
N LEU A 583 -13.89 -16.90 6.55
CA LEU A 583 -15.31 -17.20 6.72
C LEU A 583 -16.17 -16.08 6.12
N ASN A 584 -17.14 -16.50 5.32
CA ASN A 584 -18.10 -15.60 4.69
C ASN A 584 -19.42 -15.51 5.49
N PRO A 585 -20.30 -14.52 5.23
CA PRO A 585 -21.59 -14.42 5.90
C PRO A 585 -22.43 -15.69 5.88
N GLU A 586 -22.40 -16.46 4.79
CA GLU A 586 -23.16 -17.70 4.65
C GLU A 586 -22.63 -18.81 5.59
N ASP A 587 -21.34 -18.87 5.86
CA ASP A 587 -20.74 -19.85 6.79
C ASP A 587 -21.29 -19.68 8.21
N ALA A 588 -21.61 -18.46 8.61
CA ALA A 588 -22.21 -18.16 9.90
C ALA A 588 -23.73 -18.30 9.91
N LYS A 589 -24.43 -18.21 8.77
CA LYS A 589 -25.89 -18.37 8.70
C LYS A 589 -26.33 -19.82 8.69
N THR A 590 -25.71 -20.66 7.86
CA THR A 590 -26.17 -22.02 7.56
C THR A 590 -25.26 -23.12 8.08
N GLY A 591 -23.99 -22.80 8.38
CA GLY A 591 -22.94 -23.74 8.74
C GLY A 591 -22.76 -23.99 10.25
N PRO A 592 -21.66 -24.63 10.62
CA PRO A 592 -21.30 -24.92 12.01
C PRO A 592 -20.90 -23.66 12.80
N PHE A 593 -20.75 -22.51 12.16
CA PHE A 593 -20.27 -21.26 12.75
C PHE A 593 -21.36 -20.27 13.17
N LYS A 594 -22.60 -20.73 13.30
CA LYS A 594 -23.76 -19.90 13.74
C LYS A 594 -23.55 -19.14 15.05
N PHE A 595 -22.70 -19.65 15.93
CA PHE A 595 -22.35 -19.00 17.19
C PHE A 595 -21.57 -17.69 17.03
N LEU A 596 -21.00 -17.41 15.83
CA LEU A 596 -20.32 -16.14 15.54
C LEU A 596 -21.31 -14.98 15.35
N GLY A 597 -22.60 -15.28 15.12
CA GLY A 597 -23.61 -14.28 14.77
C GLY A 597 -23.50 -13.83 13.31
N GLU A 598 -23.98 -12.65 13.01
CA GLU A 598 -23.98 -12.09 11.67
C GLU A 598 -22.57 -11.58 11.31
N LEU A 599 -21.97 -12.16 10.27
CA LEU A 599 -20.74 -11.66 9.67
C LEU A 599 -21.06 -10.63 8.59
N SER A 600 -20.20 -9.63 8.45
CA SER A 600 -20.34 -8.61 7.43
C SER A 600 -19.83 -9.11 6.07
N GLY A 601 -20.54 -8.76 5.00
CA GLY A 601 -20.01 -8.87 3.65
C GLY A 601 -18.86 -7.86 3.47
N ALA A 602 -17.84 -8.26 2.75
CA ALA A 602 -16.73 -7.39 2.38
C ALA A 602 -16.55 -7.37 0.87
N ASP A 603 -16.16 -6.22 0.33
CA ASP A 603 -15.86 -6.04 -1.09
C ASP A 603 -14.58 -6.79 -1.46
N VAL A 604 -13.64 -6.81 -0.52
CA VAL A 604 -12.37 -7.54 -0.62
C VAL A 604 -12.03 -8.19 0.71
N GLN A 605 -11.60 -9.45 0.64
CA GLN A 605 -10.98 -10.18 1.75
C GLN A 605 -9.72 -10.88 1.27
N GLU A 606 -8.61 -10.65 1.96
CA GLU A 606 -7.32 -11.25 1.65
C GLU A 606 -6.72 -11.94 2.87
N ALA A 607 -6.40 -13.22 2.72
CA ALA A 607 -5.53 -13.96 3.64
C ALA A 607 -4.10 -13.89 3.11
N ARG A 608 -3.22 -13.17 3.81
CA ARG A 608 -1.79 -13.10 3.51
C ARG A 608 -1.00 -13.98 4.49
N ASP A 609 0.27 -14.19 4.20
CA ASP A 609 1.15 -14.99 5.07
C ASP A 609 1.26 -14.45 6.51
N ASP A 610 1.06 -13.15 6.69
CA ASP A 610 1.29 -12.44 7.97
C ASP A 610 0.06 -11.71 8.50
N ARG A 611 -1.04 -11.66 7.75
CA ARG A 611 -2.25 -10.90 8.16
C ARG A 611 -3.51 -11.27 7.40
N TYR A 612 -4.63 -10.92 7.99
CA TYR A 612 -5.92 -10.84 7.34
C TYR A 612 -6.28 -9.38 7.04
N ILE A 613 -6.77 -9.10 5.85
CA ILE A 613 -7.24 -7.77 5.44
C ILE A 613 -8.65 -7.90 4.89
N ALA A 614 -9.53 -6.98 5.28
CA ALA A 614 -10.85 -6.82 4.68
C ALA A 614 -11.16 -5.36 4.40
N ALA A 615 -11.86 -5.10 3.30
CA ALA A 615 -12.37 -3.77 2.95
C ALA A 615 -13.87 -3.86 2.70
N LEU A 616 -14.63 -2.89 3.23
CA LEU A 616 -16.08 -2.81 3.09
C LEU A 616 -16.60 -1.39 3.27
N ASP A 617 -17.76 -1.13 2.69
CA ASP A 617 -18.52 0.10 2.95
C ASP A 617 -19.44 -0.08 4.18
N LEU A 618 -18.97 0.38 5.34
CA LEU A 618 -19.71 0.27 6.59
C LEU A 618 -20.75 1.38 6.72
N ALA A 619 -22.01 1.03 6.56
CA ALA A 619 -23.12 1.99 6.60
C ALA A 619 -23.42 2.51 8.01
N GLY A 620 -23.32 3.82 8.22
CA GLY A 620 -23.72 4.51 9.45
C GLY A 620 -23.05 3.97 10.70
N SER A 621 -23.83 3.81 11.76
CA SER A 621 -23.35 3.28 13.05
C SER A 621 -23.45 1.75 13.15
N ARG A 622 -23.55 1.03 12.04
CA ARG A 622 -23.67 -0.43 12.05
C ARG A 622 -22.40 -1.07 12.61
N PRO A 623 -22.54 -2.20 13.32
CA PRO A 623 -21.39 -3.02 13.67
C PRO A 623 -20.85 -3.72 12.44
N PHE A 624 -19.58 -4.08 12.48
CA PHE A 624 -18.97 -5.03 11.53
C PHE A 624 -18.42 -6.23 12.30
N ALA A 625 -18.38 -7.37 11.63
CA ALA A 625 -17.77 -8.60 12.14
C ALA A 625 -17.19 -9.39 10.98
N MET A 626 -15.91 -9.73 11.07
CA MET A 626 -15.16 -10.54 10.12
C MET A 626 -14.56 -11.73 10.84
N ALA A 627 -14.52 -12.88 10.21
CA ALA A 627 -13.93 -14.06 10.83
C ALA A 627 -13.07 -14.86 9.87
N TYR A 628 -12.07 -15.51 10.41
CA TYR A 628 -11.23 -16.47 9.70
C TYR A 628 -10.80 -17.60 10.63
N VAL A 629 -10.44 -18.73 10.05
CA VAL A 629 -9.84 -19.86 10.76
C VAL A 629 -8.33 -19.78 10.61
N ALA A 630 -7.63 -19.72 11.72
CA ALA A 630 -6.18 -19.83 11.78
C ALA A 630 -5.76 -21.16 12.40
N ARG A 631 -4.63 -21.67 11.98
CA ARG A 631 -3.99 -22.89 12.52
C ARG A 631 -2.71 -22.52 13.26
N ALA A 632 -2.52 -23.05 14.45
CA ALA A 632 -1.27 -22.99 15.17
C ALA A 632 -0.27 -23.98 14.53
N VAL A 633 0.73 -23.47 13.80
CA VAL A 633 1.62 -24.31 12.99
C VAL A 633 3.03 -24.45 13.60
N THR A 634 3.55 -23.41 14.21
CA THR A 634 4.89 -23.41 14.79
C THR A 634 4.81 -23.35 16.31
N PRO A 635 5.42 -24.30 17.05
CA PRO A 635 5.52 -24.23 18.51
C PRO A 635 6.37 -23.04 18.95
N GLY A 636 6.03 -22.47 20.10
CA GLY A 636 6.77 -21.34 20.67
C GLY A 636 5.88 -20.37 21.44
N ASP A 637 6.50 -19.25 21.84
CA ASP A 637 5.82 -18.13 22.48
C ASP A 637 5.91 -16.91 21.56
N PHE A 638 4.76 -16.39 21.14
CA PHE A 638 4.66 -15.40 20.08
C PHE A 638 3.92 -14.15 20.52
N PHE A 639 4.36 -13.00 20.04
CA PHE A 639 3.61 -11.77 20.10
C PHE A 639 2.35 -11.90 19.25
N LEU A 640 1.20 -11.57 19.82
CA LEU A 640 -0.10 -11.53 19.15
C LEU A 640 -0.49 -10.06 18.91
N PRO A 641 -0.38 -9.57 17.67
CA PRO A 641 -0.65 -8.17 17.35
C PRO A 641 -2.10 -7.77 17.62
N ALA A 642 -2.33 -6.47 17.80
CA ALA A 642 -3.66 -5.88 17.87
C ALA A 642 -4.32 -5.81 16.48
N PRO A 643 -5.64 -5.98 16.35
CA PRO A 643 -6.36 -5.66 15.13
C PRO A 643 -6.43 -4.13 14.97
N GLU A 644 -6.43 -3.66 13.73
CA GLU A 644 -6.60 -2.25 13.36
C GLU A 644 -7.80 -2.09 12.42
N ALA A 645 -8.52 -0.98 12.57
CA ALA A 645 -9.60 -0.58 11.67
C ALA A 645 -9.48 0.90 11.35
N ARG A 646 -9.66 1.29 10.08
CA ARG A 646 -9.53 2.68 9.67
C ARG A 646 -10.41 3.04 8.49
N ASP A 647 -10.82 4.31 8.42
CA ASP A 647 -11.43 4.89 7.22
C ASP A 647 -10.33 5.05 6.15
N MET A 648 -10.55 4.51 4.94
CA MET A 648 -9.58 4.55 3.84
C MET A 648 -9.16 5.97 3.44
N TYR A 649 -10.08 6.92 3.53
CA TYR A 649 -9.90 8.29 3.05
C TYR A 649 -9.80 9.33 4.16
N ARG A 650 -10.01 8.92 5.41
CA ARG A 650 -9.91 9.78 6.60
C ARG A 650 -9.15 9.06 7.70
N PRO A 651 -7.80 9.00 7.61
CA PRO A 651 -6.95 8.22 8.53
C PRO A 651 -7.10 8.59 10.01
N SER A 652 -7.57 9.81 10.29
CA SER A 652 -7.91 10.24 11.65
C SER A 652 -9.10 9.49 12.24
N VAL A 653 -9.94 8.82 11.42
CA VAL A 653 -11.04 7.96 11.87
C VAL A 653 -10.50 6.53 11.88
N ASN A 654 -10.09 6.06 13.06
CA ASN A 654 -9.41 4.77 13.22
C ASN A 654 -9.69 4.14 14.58
N ALA A 655 -9.31 2.89 14.72
CA ALA A 655 -9.25 2.16 15.98
C ALA A 655 -8.15 1.12 15.96
N ARG A 656 -7.60 0.83 17.13
CA ARG A 656 -6.69 -0.29 17.40
C ARG A 656 -7.18 -1.01 18.64
N GLY A 657 -7.20 -2.34 18.59
CA GLY A 657 -7.49 -3.21 19.71
C GLY A 657 -6.29 -3.41 20.65
N SER A 658 -6.35 -4.46 21.45
CA SER A 658 -5.28 -4.82 22.38
C SER A 658 -4.37 -5.89 21.79
N ALA A 659 -3.06 -5.73 21.97
CA ALA A 659 -2.07 -6.76 21.70
C ALA A 659 -1.93 -7.68 22.92
N SER A 660 -1.47 -8.91 22.69
CA SER A 660 -1.21 -9.90 23.74
C SER A 660 -0.10 -10.88 23.34
N ARG A 661 -0.05 -12.04 23.97
CA ARG A 661 0.84 -13.15 23.57
C ARG A 661 0.06 -14.43 23.41
N THR A 662 0.60 -15.35 22.62
CA THR A 662 0.08 -16.71 22.46
C THR A 662 1.19 -17.72 22.55
N THR A 663 0.93 -18.83 23.25
CA THR A 663 1.89 -19.92 23.41
C THR A 663 1.35 -21.17 22.73
N ILE A 664 2.18 -21.79 21.91
CA ILE A 664 1.88 -23.01 21.19
C ILE A 664 2.82 -24.11 21.69
N ALA A 665 2.24 -25.09 22.37
CA ALA A 665 2.99 -26.28 22.77
C ALA A 665 3.24 -27.17 21.53
N PRO A 666 4.34 -27.92 21.51
CA PRO A 666 4.58 -28.92 20.48
C PRO A 666 3.42 -29.92 20.37
N GLY A 667 3.09 -30.36 19.15
CA GLY A 667 2.21 -31.49 18.92
C GLY A 667 2.76 -32.78 19.53
N SER A 668 1.91 -33.69 19.94
CA SER A 668 2.26 -35.02 20.49
C SER A 668 2.90 -35.90 19.42
#